data_10939eee03178731f61d7091d7a90289
#
_entry.id   10939eee03178731f61d7091d7a90289
#
_cell.length_a   1.000
_cell.length_b   1.000
_cell.length_c   1.000
_cell.angle_alpha   90.00
_cell.angle_beta   90.00
_cell.angle_gamma   90.00
#
_symmetry.space_group_name_H-M   'P 1'
#
loop_
_entity.id
_entity.type
_entity.pdbx_description
1 polymer ?
#
loop_
_entity_poly.entity_id
_entity_poly.type
_entity_poly.pdbx_seq_one_letter_code
_entity_poly.pdbx_strand_id
1 'polypeptide(L)'
;MWNQHLFPLICLAVALGHATPNAVPKRKTSQILNKYDFIIAGGGTAGLTVADRLSAAFPNKTVLVVEYGDLEYARGAFDPPDIVFGAATTAQRPGLFNFESLPNAEVKNRTASLLVGKTVGGSSAVNGMVFDRPSRFDFEAWAQACSPEFDASEHKWDWEGVFPYFKKSVTFTEPLPETARKYGYTWDMADAYNGSTPIYSSFPPFLWADYTIMREAFQDAGVKAAAECAGGDKEGLCWMPISENPMTSRRSHAGLGHYAALPPRPNYHLLVRHQVVRVIYPNGIASGPPSVEVRSLDDGSFSNITAVAEVIISAGALHTPTILQRSGIGSRTFLESASIPVLQALPGVGANFHDHSGPGLNWNYTRPGNFTPMPSDMLDHAFAADAAAGFNETPARGPYTLAMSNSGIYLSLANMTTVHMSIVNKIRSMAAGDFAIHLPDDYKRDATLVAGYQRQLSVLADFYANPKAPSMETPWATGTRAVAIMLHPLSRGTVRINLTDSLSQPILDYRSGSNPIDFDLHLVHLKYLRRVLDTPTMRKYGAIETSPGLSAQSDDALREYIKDDMQFSYMHPCCTAAMFPRELGGVVGPDLRVYGLNSLRVVDISILPFLVSSHTSSTAYALGEKAADIIIASWTL
;
A
#
# COMPACT_ATOMS: atom_id res chain seq x y z
N MET A 1 -10.46 57.35 14.25
CA MET A 1 -11.52 56.40 14.54
C MET A 1 -11.11 55.07 13.90
N TRP A 2 -10.53 54.24 14.72
CA TRP A 2 -10.03 52.92 14.31
C TRP A 2 -11.09 51.90 14.72
N ASN A 3 -11.64 51.14 13.74
CA ASN A 3 -12.52 50.03 14.02
C ASN A 3 -11.69 48.74 14.01
N GLN A 4 -11.50 48.15 15.17
CA GLN A 4 -10.93 46.82 15.36
C GLN A 4 -12.07 45.80 15.15
N HIS A 5 -11.96 44.97 14.11
CA HIS A 5 -12.74 43.75 14.03
C HIS A 5 -11.99 42.64 14.76
N LEU A 6 -12.39 42.38 16.01
CA LEU A 6 -12.06 41.14 16.72
C LEU A 6 -12.82 39.97 16.07
N PHE A 7 -12.08 39.05 15.44
CA PHE A 7 -12.60 37.70 15.20
C PHE A 7 -12.46 36.90 16.49
N PRO A 8 -13.52 36.23 16.97
CA PRO A 8 -13.37 35.35 18.11
C PRO A 8 -12.64 34.07 17.67
N LEU A 9 -11.44 33.86 18.21
CA LEU A 9 -10.81 32.54 18.24
C LEU A 9 -11.70 31.61 19.07
N ILE A 10 -12.44 30.76 18.39
CA ILE A 10 -13.06 29.60 19.03
C ILE A 10 -11.93 28.58 19.26
N CYS A 11 -11.28 28.66 20.41
CA CYS A 11 -10.49 27.56 20.93
C CYS A 11 -11.42 26.40 21.24
N LEU A 12 -11.60 25.47 20.30
CA LEU A 12 -12.13 24.16 20.64
C LEU A 12 -11.01 23.42 21.40
N ALA A 13 -11.05 23.55 22.72
CA ALA A 13 -10.34 22.66 23.63
C ALA A 13 -10.93 21.25 23.41
N VAL A 14 -10.34 20.48 22.50
CA VAL A 14 -10.57 19.03 22.45
C VAL A 14 -9.88 18.46 23.68
N ALA A 15 -10.61 18.36 24.78
CA ALA A 15 -10.21 17.54 25.90
C ALA A 15 -9.92 16.14 25.35
N LEU A 16 -8.69 15.67 25.50
CA LEU A 16 -8.29 14.26 25.37
C LEU A 16 -8.95 13.47 26.52
N GLY A 17 -10.29 13.48 26.54
CA GLY A 17 -11.02 12.41 27.18
C GLY A 17 -10.76 11.17 26.35
N HIS A 18 -10.38 10.08 26.96
CA HIS A 18 -10.44 8.76 26.39
C HIS A 18 -11.86 8.61 25.84
N ALA A 19 -12.03 8.82 24.53
CA ALA A 19 -13.32 8.65 23.89
C ALA A 19 -13.75 7.22 24.22
N THR A 20 -14.83 7.10 24.96
CA THR A 20 -15.49 5.81 25.13
C THR A 20 -15.79 5.33 23.71
N PRO A 21 -15.31 4.13 23.31
CA PRO A 21 -15.48 3.66 21.94
C PRO A 21 -16.96 3.74 21.60
N ASN A 22 -17.30 4.41 20.52
CA ASN A 22 -18.68 4.69 20.08
C ASN A 22 -19.48 3.43 19.78
N ALA A 23 -18.80 2.29 19.61
CA ALA A 23 -19.40 0.98 19.65
C ALA A 23 -18.36 0.02 20.24
N VAL A 24 -18.71 -0.71 21.28
CA VAL A 24 -17.88 -1.80 21.79
C VAL A 24 -17.84 -2.89 20.72
N PRO A 25 -16.64 -3.28 20.23
CA PRO A 25 -16.56 -4.34 19.22
C PRO A 25 -17.17 -5.64 19.78
N LYS A 26 -17.89 -6.33 18.92
CA LYS A 26 -18.51 -7.62 19.27
C LYS A 26 -17.43 -8.71 19.19
N ARG A 27 -17.48 -9.66 20.10
CA ARG A 27 -16.50 -10.76 20.19
C ARG A 27 -17.12 -12.13 19.99
N LYS A 28 -18.46 -12.21 19.96
CA LYS A 28 -19.20 -13.46 19.77
C LYS A 28 -20.31 -13.24 18.75
N THR A 29 -20.56 -14.23 17.93
CA THR A 29 -21.66 -14.19 16.94
C THR A 29 -23.03 -14.05 17.61
N SER A 30 -23.20 -14.48 18.86
CA SER A 30 -24.43 -14.25 19.65
C SER A 30 -24.68 -12.76 19.99
N GLN A 31 -23.71 -11.87 19.78
CA GLN A 31 -23.83 -10.43 20.04
C GLN A 31 -24.19 -9.63 18.77
N ILE A 32 -24.33 -10.27 17.62
CA ILE A 32 -24.64 -9.66 16.34
C ILE A 32 -25.96 -10.19 15.78
N LEU A 33 -26.43 -9.57 14.69
CA LEU A 33 -27.60 -10.03 13.96
C LEU A 33 -27.26 -11.25 13.08
N ASN A 34 -28.26 -12.09 12.80
CA ASN A 34 -28.09 -13.20 11.85
C ASN A 34 -28.10 -12.77 10.39
N LYS A 35 -28.55 -11.54 10.13
CA LYS A 35 -28.65 -10.94 8.79
C LYS A 35 -28.21 -9.49 8.85
N TYR A 36 -27.50 -9.06 7.81
CA TYR A 36 -27.09 -7.67 7.57
C TYR A 36 -27.38 -7.28 6.13
N ASP A 37 -27.60 -5.99 5.88
CA ASP A 37 -27.67 -5.52 4.49
C ASP A 37 -26.30 -5.66 3.83
N PHE A 38 -25.25 -5.13 4.44
CA PHE A 38 -23.90 -5.22 3.94
C PHE A 38 -23.00 -5.97 4.93
N ILE A 39 -22.18 -6.90 4.42
CA ILE A 39 -21.13 -7.56 5.19
C ILE A 39 -19.79 -7.27 4.53
N ILE A 40 -18.87 -6.70 5.31
CA ILE A 40 -17.52 -6.36 4.88
C ILE A 40 -16.53 -7.33 5.51
N ALA A 41 -15.85 -8.10 4.69
CA ALA A 41 -14.85 -9.08 5.10
C ALA A 41 -13.47 -8.44 5.17
N GLY A 42 -13.05 -8.03 6.37
CA GLY A 42 -11.80 -7.34 6.67
C GLY A 42 -12.01 -5.91 7.17
N GLY A 43 -11.59 -5.64 8.40
CA GLY A 43 -11.60 -4.31 9.04
C GLY A 43 -10.30 -3.55 8.79
N GLY A 44 -9.75 -3.63 7.56
CA GLY A 44 -8.56 -2.90 7.12
C GLY A 44 -8.87 -1.49 6.61
N THR A 45 -7.89 -0.89 5.94
CA THR A 45 -7.95 0.49 5.43
C THR A 45 -9.18 0.74 4.56
N ALA A 46 -9.34 -0.02 3.47
CA ALA A 46 -10.47 0.17 2.55
C ALA A 46 -11.80 -0.29 3.17
N GLY A 47 -11.80 -1.44 3.88
CA GLY A 47 -13.02 -2.00 4.46
C GLY A 47 -13.70 -1.08 5.48
N LEU A 48 -12.93 -0.46 6.38
CA LEU A 48 -13.48 0.51 7.35
C LEU A 48 -13.92 1.81 6.68
N THR A 49 -13.21 2.27 5.64
CA THR A 49 -13.64 3.43 4.84
C THR A 49 -15.01 3.17 4.21
N VAL A 50 -15.18 2.02 3.56
CA VAL A 50 -16.48 1.62 2.98
C VAL A 50 -17.55 1.52 4.06
N ALA A 51 -17.28 0.87 5.19
CA ALA A 51 -18.23 0.68 6.29
C ALA A 51 -18.72 2.01 6.87
N ASP A 52 -17.80 2.95 7.09
CA ASP A 52 -18.14 4.30 7.54
C ASP A 52 -19.10 4.99 6.55
N ARG A 53 -18.77 4.99 5.26
CA ARG A 53 -19.58 5.67 4.24
C ARG A 53 -20.95 5.03 4.06
N LEU A 54 -21.02 3.69 4.00
CA LEU A 54 -22.30 2.98 3.85
C LEU A 54 -23.21 3.16 5.07
N SER A 55 -22.67 3.07 6.28
CA SER A 55 -23.44 3.24 7.51
C SER A 55 -23.96 4.68 7.67
N ALA A 56 -23.25 5.67 7.14
CA ALA A 56 -23.67 7.07 7.12
C ALA A 56 -24.74 7.31 6.05
N ALA A 57 -24.54 6.80 4.83
CA ALA A 57 -25.45 7.00 3.70
C ALA A 57 -26.80 6.29 3.88
N PHE A 58 -26.80 5.14 4.55
CA PHE A 58 -27.97 4.30 4.75
C PHE A 58 -28.28 4.05 6.22
N PRO A 59 -28.83 5.03 6.98
CA PRO A 59 -29.11 4.87 8.41
C PRO A 59 -30.06 3.71 8.76
N ASN A 60 -30.89 3.30 7.80
CA ASN A 60 -31.86 2.21 7.94
C ASN A 60 -31.35 0.84 7.44
N LYS A 61 -30.11 0.78 6.94
CA LYS A 61 -29.46 -0.46 6.51
C LYS A 61 -28.34 -0.82 7.47
N THR A 62 -28.19 -2.10 7.77
CA THR A 62 -27.19 -2.61 8.71
C THR A 62 -25.90 -2.96 8.01
N VAL A 63 -24.77 -2.57 8.61
CA VAL A 63 -23.41 -2.84 8.12
C VAL A 63 -22.65 -3.65 9.18
N LEU A 64 -22.11 -4.79 8.80
CA LEU A 64 -21.21 -5.60 9.62
C LEU A 64 -19.83 -5.61 9.01
N VAL A 65 -18.82 -5.27 9.80
CA VAL A 65 -17.42 -5.57 9.49
C VAL A 65 -16.98 -6.78 10.30
N VAL A 66 -16.34 -7.76 9.64
CA VAL A 66 -15.72 -8.92 10.29
C VAL A 66 -14.21 -8.79 10.17
N GLU A 67 -13.51 -8.75 11.32
CA GLU A 67 -12.06 -8.58 11.39
C GLU A 67 -11.39 -9.76 12.11
N TYR A 68 -10.31 -10.25 11.52
CA TYR A 68 -9.50 -11.33 12.09
C TYR A 68 -8.80 -10.91 13.39
N GLY A 69 -8.25 -9.68 13.40
CA GLY A 69 -7.53 -9.12 14.55
C GLY A 69 -8.45 -8.55 15.63
N ASP A 70 -7.82 -7.83 16.56
CA ASP A 70 -8.48 -7.09 17.63
C ASP A 70 -8.12 -5.59 17.54
N LEU A 71 -8.49 -4.81 18.54
CA LEU A 71 -8.13 -3.38 18.70
C LEU A 71 -6.71 -3.21 19.27
N GLU A 72 -5.69 -3.75 18.60
CA GLU A 72 -4.31 -3.73 19.13
C GLU A 72 -3.74 -2.31 19.25
N TYR A 73 -4.17 -1.39 18.38
CA TYR A 73 -3.78 0.03 18.45
C TYR A 73 -4.21 0.72 19.75
N ALA A 74 -5.27 0.25 20.40
CA ALA A 74 -5.71 0.78 21.69
C ALA A 74 -4.67 0.62 22.80
N ARG A 75 -3.61 -0.16 22.56
CA ARG A 75 -2.50 -0.41 23.47
C ARG A 75 -1.29 0.47 23.19
N GLY A 76 -1.36 1.42 22.25
CA GLY A 76 -0.26 2.32 21.88
C GLY A 76 0.90 1.66 21.12
N ALA A 77 0.71 0.44 20.63
CA ALA A 77 1.79 -0.42 20.14
C ALA A 77 2.39 -0.04 18.78
N PHE A 78 1.90 1.00 18.10
CA PHE A 78 2.27 1.31 16.71
C PHE A 78 2.50 2.80 16.44
N ASP A 79 2.76 3.59 17.46
CA ASP A 79 3.16 5.00 17.30
C ASP A 79 4.59 5.11 16.71
N PRO A 80 5.00 6.26 16.15
CA PRO A 80 6.32 6.44 15.54
C PRO A 80 7.51 5.92 16.35
N PRO A 81 7.60 6.11 17.68
CA PRO A 81 8.71 5.57 18.46
C PRO A 81 8.85 4.04 18.36
N ASP A 82 7.74 3.34 18.31
CA ASP A 82 7.74 1.87 18.23
C ASP A 82 8.17 1.35 16.86
N ILE A 83 7.92 2.12 15.79
CA ILE A 83 8.28 1.74 14.42
C ILE A 83 9.75 1.98 14.15
N VAL A 84 10.27 3.14 14.57
CA VAL A 84 11.63 3.58 14.20
C VAL A 84 12.68 3.05 15.15
N PHE A 85 12.39 3.02 16.45
CA PHE A 85 13.36 2.73 17.52
C PHE A 85 13.05 1.46 18.30
N GLY A 86 11.82 0.97 18.22
CA GLY A 86 11.39 -0.21 18.95
C GLY A 86 11.75 -1.52 18.23
N ALA A 87 11.55 -2.61 18.95
CA ALA A 87 11.58 -3.97 18.39
C ALA A 87 10.41 -4.23 17.40
N ALA A 88 9.92 -3.18 16.74
CA ALA A 88 8.79 -3.17 15.82
C ALA A 88 8.94 -4.16 14.67
N THR A 89 10.16 -4.49 14.32
CA THR A 89 10.51 -5.40 13.23
C THR A 89 10.41 -6.88 13.62
N THR A 90 10.03 -7.22 14.86
CA THR A 90 9.97 -8.62 15.26
C THR A 90 8.65 -9.25 14.85
N ALA A 91 8.76 -10.38 14.19
CA ALA A 91 7.70 -11.25 13.71
C ALA A 91 6.67 -11.72 14.78
N GLN A 92 6.86 -11.35 16.03
CA GLN A 92 6.08 -11.81 17.19
C GLN A 92 5.16 -10.74 17.80
N ARG A 93 5.05 -9.54 17.16
CA ARG A 93 4.17 -8.50 17.69
C ARG A 93 2.69 -8.90 17.59
N PRO A 94 1.91 -8.68 18.64
CA PRO A 94 0.45 -8.70 18.54
C PRO A 94 0.00 -7.73 17.44
N GLY A 95 -1.01 -8.10 16.65
CA GLY A 95 -1.53 -7.23 15.59
C GLY A 95 -0.81 -7.33 14.25
N LEU A 96 0.15 -8.25 14.07
CA LEU A 96 0.80 -8.54 12.79
C LEU A 96 0.58 -10.00 12.36
N PHE A 97 0.31 -10.19 11.07
CA PHE A 97 0.63 -11.42 10.38
C PHE A 97 2.10 -11.35 9.93
N ASN A 98 2.80 -12.45 10.09
CA ASN A 98 4.12 -12.65 9.51
C ASN A 98 4.05 -13.81 8.52
N PHE A 99 4.29 -13.50 7.25
CA PHE A 99 4.33 -14.49 6.18
C PHE A 99 5.78 -14.73 5.78
N GLU A 100 6.08 -15.96 5.42
CA GLU A 100 7.30 -16.32 4.73
C GLU A 100 6.96 -16.81 3.34
N SER A 101 7.67 -16.30 2.34
CA SER A 101 7.48 -16.68 0.95
C SER A 101 8.08 -18.05 0.65
N LEU A 102 7.67 -18.64 -0.47
CA LEU A 102 8.44 -19.75 -1.05
C LEU A 102 9.86 -19.29 -1.43
N PRO A 103 10.83 -20.20 -1.42
CA PRO A 103 12.17 -19.92 -1.94
C PRO A 103 12.11 -19.49 -3.41
N ASN A 104 12.82 -18.41 -3.75
CA ASN A 104 12.85 -17.87 -5.10
C ASN A 104 14.16 -18.25 -5.81
N ALA A 105 14.07 -19.11 -6.82
CA ALA A 105 15.22 -19.63 -7.55
C ALA A 105 16.07 -18.54 -8.23
N GLU A 106 15.45 -17.48 -8.73
CA GLU A 106 16.13 -16.38 -9.45
C GLU A 106 17.09 -15.58 -8.55
N VAL A 107 16.87 -15.64 -7.25
CA VAL A 107 17.66 -14.95 -6.23
C VAL A 107 18.24 -15.94 -5.20
N LYS A 108 18.81 -17.03 -5.69
CA LYS A 108 19.57 -18.03 -4.90
C LYS A 108 18.74 -18.74 -3.83
N ASN A 109 17.47 -19.01 -4.13
CA ASN A 109 16.51 -19.66 -3.22
C ASN A 109 16.29 -18.91 -1.89
N ARG A 110 16.49 -17.60 -1.89
CA ARG A 110 16.16 -16.77 -0.73
C ARG A 110 14.64 -16.70 -0.54
N THR A 111 14.22 -16.54 0.71
CA THR A 111 12.83 -16.26 1.10
C THR A 111 12.67 -14.80 1.52
N ALA A 112 11.45 -14.31 1.55
CA ALA A 112 11.10 -12.98 2.06
C ALA A 112 10.13 -13.11 3.22
N SER A 113 10.35 -12.32 4.27
CA SER A 113 9.37 -12.09 5.33
C SER A 113 8.49 -10.90 4.97
N LEU A 114 7.18 -11.05 5.10
CA LEU A 114 6.19 -10.01 4.83
C LEU A 114 5.29 -9.81 6.05
N LEU A 115 5.27 -8.59 6.58
CA LEU A 115 4.44 -8.19 7.70
C LEU A 115 3.18 -7.47 7.21
N VAL A 116 2.02 -7.90 7.68
CA VAL A 116 0.71 -7.31 7.32
C VAL A 116 -0.13 -7.12 8.57
N GLY A 117 -0.94 -6.08 8.61
CA GLY A 117 -1.79 -5.77 9.76
C GLY A 117 -2.80 -6.87 10.06
N LYS A 118 -2.84 -7.31 11.34
CA LYS A 118 -3.81 -8.23 11.95
C LYS A 118 -4.50 -7.50 13.09
N THR A 119 -5.17 -6.40 12.76
CA THR A 119 -5.81 -5.52 13.73
C THR A 119 -6.86 -4.65 13.04
N VAL A 120 -7.80 -4.12 13.79
CA VAL A 120 -8.74 -3.11 13.27
C VAL A 120 -7.96 -1.91 12.75
N GLY A 121 -8.21 -1.50 11.50
CA GLY A 121 -7.39 -0.55 10.75
C GLY A 121 -6.43 -1.21 9.78
N GLY A 122 -6.20 -2.52 9.88
CA GLY A 122 -5.34 -3.28 8.99
C GLY A 122 -3.93 -2.71 8.91
N SER A 123 -3.33 -2.73 7.73
CA SER A 123 -1.96 -2.26 7.53
C SER A 123 -1.77 -0.75 7.73
N SER A 124 -2.83 0.08 7.68
CA SER A 124 -2.70 1.50 8.05
C SER A 124 -2.36 1.72 9.53
N ALA A 125 -2.74 0.77 10.40
CA ALA A 125 -2.42 0.82 11.83
C ALA A 125 -0.97 0.42 12.16
N VAL A 126 -0.23 -0.20 11.22
CA VAL A 126 1.08 -0.85 11.51
C VAL A 126 2.19 -0.48 10.53
N ASN A 127 1.90 0.25 9.44
CA ASN A 127 2.85 0.63 8.39
C ASN A 127 3.88 1.69 8.85
N GLY A 128 4.82 2.05 7.95
CA GLY A 128 5.84 3.07 8.18
C GLY A 128 5.33 4.51 8.14
N MET A 129 4.02 4.73 8.03
CA MET A 129 3.33 6.03 8.02
C MET A 129 3.59 6.91 6.80
N VAL A 130 4.41 6.54 5.84
CA VAL A 130 4.55 7.31 4.59
C VAL A 130 3.21 7.37 3.88
N PHE A 131 2.76 8.58 3.50
CA PHE A 131 1.41 8.83 2.99
C PHE A 131 1.45 9.60 1.66
N ASP A 132 2.33 9.18 0.78
CA ASP A 132 2.48 9.71 -0.56
C ASP A 132 1.40 9.18 -1.51
N ARG A 133 1.22 9.85 -2.65
CA ARG A 133 0.28 9.45 -3.69
C ARG A 133 1.02 8.96 -4.93
N PRO A 134 0.40 8.10 -5.73
CA PRO A 134 0.98 7.63 -7.00
C PRO A 134 1.05 8.74 -8.05
N SER A 135 1.79 8.44 -9.11
CA SER A 135 1.81 9.27 -10.31
C SER A 135 0.49 9.13 -11.09
N ARG A 136 0.09 10.18 -11.81
CA ARG A 136 -1.04 10.10 -12.75
C ARG A 136 -0.85 9.00 -13.78
N PHE A 137 0.39 8.77 -14.19
CA PHE A 137 0.71 7.77 -15.21
C PHE A 137 0.39 6.33 -14.79
N ASP A 138 0.31 6.04 -13.49
CA ASP A 138 -0.13 4.73 -13.00
C ASP A 138 -1.58 4.45 -13.38
N PHE A 139 -2.46 5.45 -13.23
CA PHE A 139 -3.88 5.31 -13.54
C PHE A 139 -4.18 5.48 -15.04
N GLU A 140 -3.39 6.26 -15.75
CA GLU A 140 -3.43 6.32 -17.21
C GLU A 140 -3.03 4.96 -17.81
N ALA A 141 -1.98 4.30 -17.28
CA ALA A 141 -1.60 2.95 -17.66
C ALA A 141 -2.69 1.92 -17.31
N TRP A 142 -3.36 2.08 -16.16
CA TRP A 142 -4.50 1.23 -15.79
C TRP A 142 -5.64 1.37 -16.82
N ALA A 143 -6.06 2.59 -17.12
CA ALA A 143 -7.11 2.84 -18.11
C ALA A 143 -6.71 2.30 -19.49
N GLN A 144 -5.49 2.54 -19.94
CA GLN A 144 -4.96 2.00 -21.21
C GLN A 144 -5.01 0.47 -21.25
N ALA A 145 -4.65 -0.19 -20.16
CA ALA A 145 -4.64 -1.64 -20.08
C ALA A 145 -6.05 -2.25 -20.13
N CYS A 146 -7.06 -1.51 -19.68
CA CYS A 146 -8.46 -1.93 -19.67
C CYS A 146 -9.26 -1.46 -20.89
N SER A 147 -8.67 -0.65 -21.79
CA SER A 147 -9.30 -0.20 -23.03
C SER A 147 -9.21 -1.27 -24.12
N PRO A 148 -10.24 -1.42 -24.99
CA PRO A 148 -11.48 -0.65 -25.03
C PRO A 148 -12.59 -1.17 -24.10
N GLU A 149 -12.37 -2.26 -23.38
CA GLU A 149 -13.41 -3.02 -22.69
C GLU A 149 -14.11 -2.20 -21.59
N PHE A 150 -13.38 -1.27 -20.93
CA PHE A 150 -13.93 -0.42 -19.87
C PHE A 150 -14.27 1.00 -20.33
N ASP A 151 -14.04 1.36 -21.60
CA ASP A 151 -14.23 2.75 -22.07
C ASP A 151 -15.68 3.22 -21.95
N ALA A 152 -16.64 2.31 -22.12
CA ALA A 152 -18.07 2.62 -21.99
C ALA A 152 -18.57 2.66 -20.54
N SER A 153 -17.73 2.29 -19.55
CA SER A 153 -18.12 2.34 -18.13
C SER A 153 -18.32 3.77 -17.65
N GLU A 154 -19.35 4.00 -16.83
CA GLU A 154 -19.52 5.25 -16.10
C GLU A 154 -18.49 5.43 -14.98
N HIS A 155 -17.92 4.33 -14.49
CA HIS A 155 -16.90 4.31 -13.46
C HIS A 155 -15.51 4.42 -14.08
N LYS A 156 -14.98 5.64 -14.15
CA LYS A 156 -13.64 5.91 -14.70
C LYS A 156 -12.54 5.58 -13.69
N TRP A 157 -11.51 4.86 -14.15
CA TRP A 157 -10.35 4.43 -13.36
C TRP A 157 -9.04 5.00 -13.89
N ASP A 158 -9.12 6.06 -14.72
CA ASP A 158 -8.02 6.95 -15.06
C ASP A 158 -7.72 7.93 -13.90
N TRP A 159 -6.71 8.76 -14.07
CA TRP A 159 -6.36 9.75 -13.05
C TRP A 159 -7.51 10.68 -12.69
N GLU A 160 -8.21 11.23 -13.66
CA GLU A 160 -9.34 12.15 -13.44
C GLU A 160 -10.48 11.49 -12.66
N GLY A 161 -10.70 10.20 -12.90
CA GLY A 161 -11.72 9.42 -12.21
C GLY A 161 -11.35 9.00 -10.78
N VAL A 162 -10.06 8.99 -10.42
CA VAL A 162 -9.60 8.52 -9.09
C VAL A 162 -9.04 9.67 -8.24
N PHE A 163 -8.44 10.68 -8.83
CA PHE A 163 -7.81 11.78 -8.10
C PHE A 163 -8.73 12.52 -7.12
N PRO A 164 -10.02 12.79 -7.41
CA PRO A 164 -10.94 13.37 -6.43
C PRO A 164 -11.04 12.57 -5.13
N TYR A 165 -10.88 11.24 -5.21
CA TYR A 165 -10.94 10.36 -4.05
C TYR A 165 -9.63 10.36 -3.25
N PHE A 166 -8.49 10.58 -3.88
CA PHE A 166 -7.25 10.88 -3.18
C PHE A 166 -7.37 12.17 -2.37
N LYS A 167 -7.97 13.22 -2.94
CA LYS A 167 -8.25 14.47 -2.21
C LYS A 167 -9.23 14.23 -1.07
N LYS A 168 -10.36 13.56 -1.33
CA LYS A 168 -11.43 13.29 -0.37
C LYS A 168 -10.95 12.49 0.84
N SER A 169 -10.03 11.53 0.66
CA SER A 169 -9.71 10.48 1.62
C SER A 169 -8.90 10.92 2.83
N VAL A 170 -8.32 12.14 2.84
CA VAL A 170 -7.40 12.59 3.89
C VAL A 170 -7.55 14.08 4.15
N THR A 171 -7.47 14.48 5.41
CA THR A 171 -7.31 15.87 5.85
C THR A 171 -5.83 16.17 6.00
N PHE A 172 -5.25 16.90 5.04
CA PHE A 172 -3.89 17.38 5.15
C PHE A 172 -3.86 18.66 6.00
N THR A 173 -2.93 18.72 6.94
CA THR A 173 -2.67 19.91 7.75
C THR A 173 -1.31 20.48 7.38
N GLU A 174 -1.29 21.76 7.04
CA GLU A 174 -0.05 22.47 6.72
C GLU A 174 0.88 22.48 7.94
N PRO A 175 2.20 22.29 7.75
CA PRO A 175 3.17 22.41 8.82
C PRO A 175 3.25 23.86 9.31
N LEU A 176 3.73 24.06 10.54
CA LEU A 176 3.98 25.41 11.05
C LEU A 176 4.94 26.18 10.14
N PRO A 177 4.72 27.50 9.89
CA PRO A 177 5.55 28.27 8.96
C PRO A 177 7.05 28.26 9.28
N GLU A 178 7.43 28.21 10.54
CA GLU A 178 8.81 28.06 10.98
C GLU A 178 9.40 26.69 10.61
N THR A 179 8.63 25.62 10.78
CA THR A 179 9.02 24.25 10.40
C THR A 179 9.19 24.15 8.89
N ALA A 180 8.24 24.69 8.14
CA ALA A 180 8.30 24.69 6.68
C ALA A 180 9.54 25.43 6.16
N ARG A 181 9.85 26.62 6.73
CA ARG A 181 11.06 27.37 6.38
C ARG A 181 12.35 26.64 6.77
N LYS A 182 12.37 26.04 7.97
CA LYS A 182 13.54 25.32 8.49
C LYS A 182 13.96 24.17 7.59
N TYR A 183 12.99 23.38 7.11
CA TYR A 183 13.25 22.16 6.33
C TYR A 183 13.05 22.34 4.83
N GLY A 184 12.48 23.46 4.39
CA GLY A 184 12.20 23.73 3.00
C GLY A 184 11.05 22.88 2.45
N TYR A 185 10.03 22.61 3.29
CA TYR A 185 8.83 21.91 2.85
C TYR A 185 8.06 22.73 1.83
N THR A 186 7.56 22.04 0.80
CA THR A 186 6.72 22.60 -0.25
C THR A 186 5.47 21.75 -0.44
N TRP A 187 4.33 22.40 -0.70
CA TRP A 187 3.05 21.76 -0.99
C TRP A 187 2.14 22.74 -1.73
N ASP A 188 1.12 22.21 -2.41
CA ASP A 188 0.06 23.00 -3.03
C ASP A 188 -1.32 22.49 -2.56
N MET A 189 -1.97 23.30 -1.70
CA MET A 189 -3.31 22.98 -1.18
C MET A 189 -4.38 22.90 -2.28
N ALA A 190 -4.30 23.78 -3.27
CA ALA A 190 -5.31 23.85 -4.33
C ALA A 190 -5.19 22.66 -5.27
N ASP A 191 -3.98 22.29 -5.61
CA ASP A 191 -3.72 21.16 -6.52
C ASP A 191 -3.98 19.81 -5.84
N ALA A 192 -3.40 19.57 -4.66
CA ALA A 192 -3.31 18.24 -4.09
C ALA A 192 -4.29 17.93 -2.96
N TYR A 193 -4.76 18.91 -2.18
CA TYR A 193 -5.46 18.66 -0.93
C TYR A 193 -6.82 19.38 -0.85
N ASN A 194 -7.86 18.70 -0.38
CA ASN A 194 -9.20 19.28 -0.12
C ASN A 194 -10.09 18.32 0.69
N GLY A 195 -9.51 17.41 1.45
CA GLY A 195 -10.27 16.45 2.26
C GLY A 195 -10.65 16.99 3.63
N SER A 196 -11.69 16.41 4.21
CA SER A 196 -12.19 16.71 5.56
C SER A 196 -12.55 15.45 6.35
N THR A 197 -11.85 14.34 6.06
CA THR A 197 -12.06 13.07 6.77
C THR A 197 -11.30 13.05 8.11
N PRO A 198 -11.64 12.16 9.04
CA PRO A 198 -10.87 11.97 10.26
C PRO A 198 -9.59 11.12 10.06
N ILE A 199 -9.08 11.07 8.83
CA ILE A 199 -7.74 10.57 8.50
C ILE A 199 -6.85 11.78 8.24
N TYR A 200 -5.77 11.90 9.01
CA TYR A 200 -4.90 13.06 8.99
C TYR A 200 -3.56 12.75 8.37
N SER A 201 -2.97 13.74 7.71
CA SER A 201 -1.58 13.74 7.29
C SER A 201 -0.96 15.12 7.45
N SER A 202 0.35 15.15 7.67
CA SER A 202 1.13 16.39 7.79
C SER A 202 2.59 16.10 7.46
N PHE A 203 3.42 17.15 7.40
CA PHE A 203 4.88 16.99 7.42
C PHE A 203 5.38 17.00 8.86
N PRO A 204 6.31 16.08 9.22
CA PRO A 204 6.81 15.98 10.60
C PRO A 204 7.55 17.24 11.03
N PRO A 205 7.46 17.65 12.31
CA PRO A 205 8.14 18.84 12.83
C PRO A 205 9.64 18.64 13.05
N PHE A 206 10.19 17.46 12.73
CA PHE A 206 11.59 17.11 12.93
C PHE A 206 12.17 16.35 11.73
N LEU A 207 13.43 16.68 11.38
CA LEU A 207 14.30 15.89 10.49
C LEU A 207 15.69 15.78 11.11
N TRP A 208 16.36 14.64 10.86
CA TRP A 208 17.77 14.46 11.21
C TRP A 208 18.65 15.43 10.42
N ALA A 209 19.73 15.93 11.02
CA ALA A 209 20.53 17.00 10.43
C ALA A 209 21.21 16.60 9.09
N ASP A 210 21.47 15.32 8.87
CA ASP A 210 22.11 14.81 7.65
C ASP A 210 21.15 14.60 6.46
N TYR A 211 19.85 14.86 6.63
CA TYR A 211 18.88 14.72 5.53
C TYR A 211 19.25 15.57 4.30
N THR A 212 19.95 16.67 4.52
CA THR A 212 20.38 17.59 3.45
C THR A 212 21.40 16.97 2.51
N ILE A 213 22.25 16.06 3.00
CA ILE A 213 23.36 15.47 2.21
C ILE A 213 22.81 14.78 0.95
N MET A 214 21.85 13.88 1.12
CA MET A 214 21.29 13.15 -0.03
C MET A 214 20.48 14.08 -0.93
N ARG A 215 19.73 15.02 -0.33
CA ARG A 215 18.98 16.01 -1.10
C ARG A 215 19.91 16.84 -2.01
N GLU A 216 20.99 17.37 -1.44
CA GLU A 216 22.01 18.10 -2.20
C GLU A 216 22.72 17.20 -3.22
N ALA A 217 23.04 15.95 -2.86
CA ALA A 217 23.69 15.02 -3.77
C ALA A 217 22.82 14.70 -5.00
N PHE A 218 21.51 14.51 -4.83
CA PHE A 218 20.60 14.32 -5.97
C PHE A 218 20.44 15.61 -6.79
N GLN A 219 20.44 16.79 -6.16
CA GLN A 219 20.46 18.06 -6.87
C GLN A 219 21.74 18.23 -7.69
N ASP A 220 22.90 17.89 -7.13
CA ASP A 220 24.19 17.85 -7.88
C ASP A 220 24.14 16.88 -9.06
N ALA A 221 23.39 15.77 -8.94
CA ALA A 221 23.12 14.83 -10.02
C ALA A 221 22.08 15.34 -11.04
N GLY A 222 21.58 16.56 -10.88
CA GLY A 222 20.65 17.21 -11.79
C GLY A 222 19.17 16.97 -11.51
N VAL A 223 18.83 16.32 -10.37
CA VAL A 223 17.44 16.07 -10.00
C VAL A 223 16.80 17.35 -9.45
N LYS A 224 15.68 17.74 -10.01
CA LYS A 224 14.93 18.93 -9.57
C LYS A 224 14.04 18.63 -8.39
N ALA A 225 13.91 19.59 -7.48
CA ALA A 225 12.88 19.52 -6.44
C ALA A 225 11.52 19.84 -7.06
N ALA A 226 10.55 18.96 -6.82
CA ALA A 226 9.17 19.21 -7.19
C ALA A 226 8.51 20.15 -6.17
N ALA A 227 7.66 21.06 -6.65
CA ALA A 227 6.88 21.94 -5.77
C ALA A 227 5.78 21.16 -5.05
N GLU A 228 5.16 20.21 -5.73
CA GLU A 228 4.14 19.30 -5.24
C GLU A 228 4.26 17.94 -5.95
N CYS A 229 4.10 16.85 -5.21
CA CYS A 229 4.16 15.51 -5.77
C CYS A 229 2.84 14.73 -5.61
N ALA A 230 1.94 15.20 -4.76
CA ALA A 230 0.67 14.54 -4.51
C ALA A 230 -0.43 14.92 -5.53
N GLY A 231 -0.15 15.88 -6.43
CA GLY A 231 -1.02 16.29 -7.54
C GLY A 231 -0.92 15.38 -8.78
N GLY A 232 -0.05 14.36 -8.75
CA GLY A 232 0.10 13.38 -9.85
C GLY A 232 1.39 13.52 -10.67
N ASP A 233 2.05 14.66 -10.66
CA ASP A 233 3.38 14.85 -11.27
C ASP A 233 4.46 14.52 -10.24
N LYS A 234 5.00 13.31 -10.30
CA LYS A 234 5.85 12.73 -9.24
C LYS A 234 7.31 12.52 -9.66
N GLU A 235 7.81 13.24 -10.61
CA GLU A 235 9.22 13.15 -11.05
C GLU A 235 10.08 14.14 -10.27
N GLY A 236 11.15 13.68 -9.61
CA GLY A 236 12.14 14.49 -8.91
C GLY A 236 12.25 14.26 -7.41
N LEU A 237 12.70 15.28 -6.69
CA LEU A 237 12.79 15.30 -5.22
C LEU A 237 11.45 15.71 -4.64
N CYS A 238 10.79 14.80 -3.94
CA CYS A 238 9.46 14.97 -3.36
C CYS A 238 9.52 15.06 -1.85
N TRP A 239 8.79 15.99 -1.27
CA TRP A 239 8.35 15.87 0.10
C TRP A 239 7.12 14.95 0.18
N MET A 240 7.11 14.05 1.14
CA MET A 240 6.02 13.11 1.38
C MET A 240 5.41 13.38 2.76
N PRO A 241 4.12 13.67 2.86
CA PRO A 241 3.48 13.73 4.18
C PRO A 241 3.49 12.34 4.83
N ILE A 242 3.35 12.32 6.15
CA ILE A 242 3.16 11.09 6.93
C ILE A 242 1.75 11.05 7.52
N SER A 243 1.23 9.85 7.76
CA SER A 243 -0.13 9.66 8.29
C SER A 243 -0.14 9.87 9.81
N GLU A 244 -0.18 11.13 10.24
CA GLU A 244 -0.14 11.55 11.63
C GLU A 244 -1.18 12.62 11.96
N ASN A 245 -1.57 12.68 13.24
CA ASN A 245 -2.26 13.83 13.77
C ASN A 245 -1.26 14.99 13.92
N PRO A 246 -1.50 16.16 13.31
CA PRO A 246 -0.52 17.24 13.24
C PRO A 246 -0.14 17.85 14.58
N MET A 247 -0.97 17.70 15.63
CA MET A 247 -0.71 18.26 16.96
C MET A 247 0.03 17.29 17.88
N THR A 248 -0.20 15.98 17.71
CA THR A 248 0.34 14.96 18.62
C THR A 248 1.39 14.08 17.97
N SER A 249 1.59 14.21 16.66
CA SER A 249 2.39 13.30 15.80
C SER A 249 2.10 11.80 16.03
N ARG A 250 0.93 11.51 16.62
CA ARG A 250 0.43 10.16 16.76
C ARG A 250 -0.13 9.67 15.43
N ARG A 251 0.02 8.38 15.18
CA ARG A 251 -0.48 7.75 13.97
C ARG A 251 -1.95 8.04 13.70
N SER A 252 -2.30 8.42 12.47
CA SER A 252 -3.64 8.46 11.95
C SER A 252 -3.88 7.24 11.08
N HIS A 253 -4.95 6.47 11.36
CA HIS A 253 -5.24 5.23 10.64
C HIS A 253 -6.75 4.91 10.63
N ALA A 254 -7.16 4.00 9.74
CA ALA A 254 -8.58 3.70 9.51
C ALA A 254 -9.33 3.25 10.78
N GLY A 255 -8.68 2.49 11.67
CA GLY A 255 -9.30 2.04 12.92
C GLY A 255 -9.65 3.19 13.85
N LEU A 256 -8.88 4.28 13.86
CA LEU A 256 -9.21 5.50 14.59
C LEU A 256 -10.24 6.31 13.81
N GLY A 257 -9.95 6.69 12.56
CA GLY A 257 -10.75 7.64 11.80
C GLY A 257 -12.10 7.10 11.35
N HIS A 258 -12.15 5.88 10.80
CA HIS A 258 -13.36 5.30 10.23
C HIS A 258 -14.11 4.34 11.18
N TYR A 259 -13.69 4.27 12.47
CA TYR A 259 -14.40 3.49 13.48
C TYR A 259 -14.42 4.21 14.84
N ALA A 260 -13.28 4.36 15.53
CA ALA A 260 -13.28 4.81 16.93
C ALA A 260 -13.69 6.28 17.12
N ALA A 261 -13.35 7.18 16.18
CA ALA A 261 -13.67 8.60 16.25
C ALA A 261 -15.07 8.96 15.69
N LEU A 262 -15.80 7.99 15.13
CA LEU A 262 -17.12 8.25 14.58
C LEU A 262 -18.16 8.50 15.65
N PRO A 263 -19.20 9.32 15.38
CA PRO A 263 -20.40 9.38 16.20
C PRO A 263 -21.04 7.99 16.31
N PRO A 264 -21.72 7.66 17.42
CA PRO A 264 -22.40 6.37 17.58
C PRO A 264 -23.40 6.12 16.43
N ARG A 265 -23.25 4.97 15.77
CA ARG A 265 -24.14 4.51 14.69
C ARG A 265 -24.66 3.12 15.04
N PRO A 266 -25.95 2.99 15.40
CA PRO A 266 -26.53 1.71 15.80
C PRO A 266 -26.58 0.68 14.67
N ASN A 267 -26.45 1.13 13.42
CA ASN A 267 -26.43 0.30 12.23
C ASN A 267 -25.02 -0.15 11.79
N TYR A 268 -23.95 0.26 12.50
CA TYR A 268 -22.56 -0.11 12.20
C TYR A 268 -22.01 -1.05 13.28
N HIS A 269 -21.82 -2.32 12.93
CA HIS A 269 -21.30 -3.33 13.83
C HIS A 269 -19.91 -3.80 13.39
N LEU A 270 -19.04 -4.05 14.36
CA LEU A 270 -17.70 -4.63 14.15
C LEU A 270 -17.60 -5.93 14.98
N LEU A 271 -17.32 -7.04 14.30
CA LEU A 271 -17.04 -8.35 14.89
C LEU A 271 -15.55 -8.63 14.77
N VAL A 272 -14.82 -8.62 15.88
CA VAL A 272 -13.38 -8.87 15.94
C VAL A 272 -13.08 -10.31 16.33
N ARG A 273 -11.82 -10.75 16.09
CA ARG A 273 -11.32 -12.10 16.39
C ARG A 273 -12.10 -13.19 15.65
N HIS A 274 -12.53 -12.86 14.42
CA HIS A 274 -13.21 -13.80 13.56
C HIS A 274 -12.58 -13.84 12.17
N GLN A 275 -12.26 -15.03 11.69
CA GLN A 275 -11.80 -15.27 10.33
C GLN A 275 -12.99 -15.38 9.41
N VAL A 276 -13.07 -14.55 8.37
CA VAL A 276 -13.95 -14.84 7.23
C VAL A 276 -13.34 -16.01 6.46
N VAL A 277 -14.05 -17.11 6.41
CA VAL A 277 -13.58 -18.34 5.76
C VAL A 277 -13.89 -18.30 4.28
N ARG A 278 -15.17 -18.12 3.94
CA ARG A 278 -15.68 -18.13 2.57
C ARG A 278 -17.04 -17.45 2.45
N VAL A 279 -17.42 -17.14 1.22
CA VAL A 279 -18.76 -16.73 0.83
C VAL A 279 -19.52 -17.96 0.32
N ILE A 280 -20.75 -18.15 0.76
CA ILE A 280 -21.61 -19.28 0.40
C ILE A 280 -22.86 -18.74 -0.30
N TYR A 281 -23.29 -19.44 -1.33
CA TYR A 281 -24.55 -19.21 -2.02
C TYR A 281 -25.48 -20.42 -1.79
N PRO A 282 -26.24 -20.46 -0.68
CA PRO A 282 -26.98 -21.66 -0.25
C PRO A 282 -28.00 -22.16 -1.28
N ASN A 283 -28.58 -21.25 -2.07
CA ASN A 283 -29.59 -21.53 -3.08
C ASN A 283 -29.04 -21.39 -4.52
N GLY A 284 -27.72 -21.36 -4.70
CA GLY A 284 -27.07 -21.03 -5.98
C GLY A 284 -26.98 -19.54 -6.26
N ILE A 285 -26.12 -19.15 -7.18
CA ILE A 285 -25.79 -17.74 -7.50
C ILE A 285 -27.02 -16.93 -7.92
N ALA A 286 -27.97 -17.54 -8.63
CA ALA A 286 -29.13 -16.89 -9.20
C ALA A 286 -30.32 -16.78 -8.20
N SER A 287 -30.30 -17.45 -7.05
CA SER A 287 -31.51 -17.77 -6.33
C SER A 287 -31.59 -17.26 -4.89
N GLY A 288 -30.69 -16.39 -4.47
CA GLY A 288 -30.81 -15.83 -3.11
C GLY A 288 -29.55 -15.08 -2.64
N PRO A 289 -29.67 -14.43 -1.47
CA PRO A 289 -28.58 -13.67 -0.92
C PRO A 289 -27.41 -14.59 -0.49
N PRO A 290 -26.15 -14.11 -0.61
CA PRO A 290 -24.98 -14.82 -0.12
C PRO A 290 -24.96 -14.84 1.41
N SER A 291 -24.24 -15.80 1.97
CA SER A 291 -23.85 -15.85 3.38
C SER A 291 -22.35 -15.89 3.53
N VAL A 292 -21.86 -15.31 4.59
CA VAL A 292 -20.44 -15.38 4.96
C VAL A 292 -20.26 -16.39 6.07
N GLU A 293 -19.41 -17.40 5.83
CA GLU A 293 -19.00 -18.33 6.88
C GLU A 293 -17.84 -17.69 7.65
N VAL A 294 -18.01 -17.57 8.97
CA VAL A 294 -16.99 -17.02 9.87
C VAL A 294 -16.56 -18.07 10.88
N ARG A 295 -15.28 -18.04 11.26
CA ARG A 295 -14.69 -18.88 12.30
C ARG A 295 -14.24 -18.01 13.47
N SER A 296 -14.74 -18.29 14.66
CA SER A 296 -14.26 -17.69 15.89
C SER A 296 -12.82 -18.14 16.17
N LEU A 297 -11.94 -17.20 16.50
CA LEU A 297 -10.55 -17.50 16.88
C LEU A 297 -10.43 -17.83 18.39
N ASP A 298 -11.50 -17.62 19.16
CA ASP A 298 -11.50 -17.91 20.59
C ASP A 298 -11.80 -19.38 20.89
N ASP A 299 -12.75 -19.97 20.17
CA ASP A 299 -13.22 -21.35 20.41
C ASP A 299 -13.24 -22.23 19.14
N GLY A 300 -12.87 -21.67 17.99
CA GLY A 300 -12.83 -22.40 16.71
C GLY A 300 -14.21 -22.67 16.09
N SER A 301 -15.30 -22.19 16.69
CA SER A 301 -16.66 -22.42 16.20
C SER A 301 -16.94 -21.70 14.88
N PHE A 302 -17.81 -22.30 14.04
CA PHE A 302 -18.23 -21.74 12.77
C PHE A 302 -19.66 -21.22 12.86
N SER A 303 -19.94 -20.13 12.16
CA SER A 303 -21.27 -19.53 12.03
C SER A 303 -21.46 -18.94 10.65
N ASN A 304 -22.71 -18.91 10.17
CA ASN A 304 -23.07 -18.27 8.91
C ASN A 304 -23.88 -17.00 9.18
N ILE A 305 -23.52 -15.91 8.47
CA ILE A 305 -24.20 -14.61 8.56
C ILE A 305 -24.68 -14.25 7.15
N THR A 306 -25.97 -13.97 6.98
CA THR A 306 -26.55 -13.68 5.67
C THR A 306 -26.40 -12.21 5.31
N ALA A 307 -25.91 -11.91 4.09
CA ALA A 307 -25.90 -10.56 3.52
C ALA A 307 -27.13 -10.35 2.62
N VAL A 308 -28.04 -9.46 3.02
CA VAL A 308 -29.30 -9.22 2.28
C VAL A 308 -29.04 -8.47 0.98
N ALA A 309 -28.08 -7.54 0.98
CA ALA A 309 -27.70 -6.76 -0.19
C ALA A 309 -26.39 -7.31 -0.82
N GLU A 310 -25.25 -7.05 -0.20
CA GLU A 310 -23.94 -7.42 -0.77
C GLU A 310 -22.94 -7.88 0.29
N VAL A 311 -22.01 -8.72 -0.13
CA VAL A 311 -20.74 -8.99 0.55
C VAL A 311 -19.64 -8.20 -0.14
N ILE A 312 -18.82 -7.49 0.64
CA ILE A 312 -17.67 -6.73 0.16
C ILE A 312 -16.40 -7.35 0.79
N ILE A 313 -15.56 -7.96 -0.02
CA ILE A 313 -14.28 -8.51 0.45
C ILE A 313 -13.25 -7.39 0.45
N SER A 314 -12.65 -7.14 1.63
CA SER A 314 -11.64 -6.11 1.87
C SER A 314 -10.51 -6.64 2.75
N ALA A 315 -10.10 -7.90 2.50
CA ALA A 315 -9.15 -8.64 3.32
C ALA A 315 -7.67 -8.46 2.90
N GLY A 316 -7.42 -7.55 1.96
CA GLY A 316 -6.09 -7.24 1.43
C GLY A 316 -5.57 -8.28 0.43
N ALA A 317 -4.48 -7.96 -0.26
CA ALA A 317 -3.96 -8.75 -1.38
C ALA A 317 -3.60 -10.20 -1.03
N LEU A 318 -3.43 -10.54 0.25
CA LEU A 318 -3.06 -11.90 0.65
C LEU A 318 -4.26 -12.75 1.05
N HIS A 319 -5.25 -12.18 1.73
CA HIS A 319 -6.40 -12.95 2.21
C HIS A 319 -7.62 -12.86 1.28
N THR A 320 -7.79 -11.77 0.54
CA THR A 320 -8.87 -11.64 -0.44
C THR A 320 -8.89 -12.80 -1.43
N PRO A 321 -7.78 -13.16 -2.11
CA PRO A 321 -7.81 -14.30 -3.02
C PRO A 321 -8.07 -15.62 -2.30
N THR A 322 -7.65 -15.78 -1.05
CA THR A 322 -7.89 -17.04 -0.31
C THR A 322 -9.34 -17.21 0.12
N ILE A 323 -10.04 -16.11 0.45
CA ILE A 323 -11.49 -16.14 0.69
C ILE A 323 -12.22 -16.53 -0.61
N LEU A 324 -11.86 -15.93 -1.74
CA LEU A 324 -12.42 -16.27 -3.04
C LEU A 324 -12.17 -17.75 -3.40
N GLN A 325 -10.94 -18.23 -3.26
CA GLN A 325 -10.58 -19.63 -3.55
C GLN A 325 -11.38 -20.61 -2.67
N ARG A 326 -11.48 -20.37 -1.36
CA ARG A 326 -12.30 -21.20 -0.46
C ARG A 326 -13.79 -21.14 -0.79
N SER A 327 -14.24 -20.08 -1.43
CA SER A 327 -15.62 -19.93 -1.93
C SER A 327 -15.88 -20.66 -3.25
N GLY A 328 -14.88 -21.34 -3.82
CA GLY A 328 -14.98 -21.96 -5.14
C GLY A 328 -14.87 -20.98 -6.31
N ILE A 329 -14.26 -19.79 -6.07
CA ILE A 329 -14.04 -18.75 -7.08
C ILE A 329 -12.53 -18.69 -7.36
N GLY A 330 -12.12 -19.08 -8.57
CA GLY A 330 -10.69 -19.15 -8.90
C GLY A 330 -10.40 -19.98 -10.14
N SER A 331 -9.11 -20.30 -10.34
CA SER A 331 -8.68 -21.23 -11.40
C SER A 331 -9.35 -22.59 -11.22
N ARG A 332 -10.06 -23.07 -12.25
CA ARG A 332 -10.73 -24.38 -12.23
C ARG A 332 -9.75 -25.49 -11.82
N THR A 333 -8.62 -25.56 -12.50
CA THR A 333 -7.62 -26.63 -12.27
C THR A 333 -7.07 -26.59 -10.85
N PHE A 334 -6.84 -25.39 -10.31
CA PHE A 334 -6.38 -25.23 -8.92
C PHE A 334 -7.47 -25.65 -7.92
N LEU A 335 -8.71 -25.19 -8.08
CA LEU A 335 -9.81 -25.53 -7.18
C LEU A 335 -10.10 -27.04 -7.17
N GLU A 336 -10.08 -27.68 -8.34
CA GLU A 336 -10.25 -29.13 -8.47
C GLU A 336 -9.12 -29.90 -7.76
N SER A 337 -7.85 -29.44 -7.87
CA SER A 337 -6.72 -30.02 -7.14
C SER A 337 -6.84 -29.86 -5.62
N ALA A 338 -7.51 -28.80 -5.17
CA ALA A 338 -7.83 -28.54 -3.77
C ALA A 338 -9.09 -29.25 -3.27
N SER A 339 -9.76 -30.04 -4.13
CA SER A 339 -11.06 -30.66 -3.85
C SER A 339 -12.16 -29.65 -3.46
N ILE A 340 -12.09 -28.42 -4.03
CA ILE A 340 -13.07 -27.36 -3.80
C ILE A 340 -14.01 -27.31 -5.03
N PRO A 341 -15.34 -27.46 -4.83
CA PRO A 341 -16.30 -27.33 -5.93
C PRO A 341 -16.19 -25.94 -6.60
N VAL A 342 -16.13 -25.94 -7.94
CA VAL A 342 -16.02 -24.71 -8.71
C VAL A 342 -17.38 -24.01 -8.77
N LEU A 343 -17.49 -22.87 -8.09
CA LEU A 343 -18.66 -22.00 -8.15
C LEU A 343 -18.55 -21.06 -9.36
N GLN A 344 -17.40 -20.42 -9.56
CA GLN A 344 -17.11 -19.49 -10.64
C GLN A 344 -15.64 -19.64 -11.08
N ALA A 345 -15.42 -20.02 -12.33
CA ALA A 345 -14.08 -20.10 -12.88
C ALA A 345 -13.55 -18.70 -13.21
N LEU A 346 -12.58 -18.21 -12.44
CA LEU A 346 -11.86 -16.94 -12.60
C LEU A 346 -10.37 -17.18 -12.33
N PRO A 347 -9.57 -17.49 -13.35
CA PRO A 347 -8.17 -17.89 -13.18
C PRO A 347 -7.28 -16.79 -12.58
N GLY A 348 -7.69 -15.52 -12.69
CA GLY A 348 -6.98 -14.38 -12.11
C GLY A 348 -6.96 -14.32 -10.58
N VAL A 349 -7.83 -15.08 -9.88
CA VAL A 349 -7.86 -15.09 -8.42
C VAL A 349 -6.57 -15.69 -7.87
N GLY A 350 -5.80 -14.87 -7.13
CA GLY A 350 -4.50 -15.20 -6.57
C GLY A 350 -3.37 -15.24 -7.59
N ALA A 351 -3.63 -14.88 -8.83
CA ALA A 351 -2.65 -14.60 -9.87
C ALA A 351 -2.23 -13.12 -9.81
N ASN A 352 -1.33 -12.70 -10.69
CA ASN A 352 -0.86 -11.31 -10.83
C ASN A 352 -0.27 -10.70 -9.53
N PHE A 353 0.19 -11.53 -8.59
CA PHE A 353 0.81 -11.08 -7.37
C PHE A 353 2.16 -10.42 -7.65
N HIS A 354 2.36 -9.23 -7.14
CA HIS A 354 3.66 -8.56 -7.14
C HIS A 354 3.74 -7.52 -6.02
N ASP A 355 4.96 -7.06 -5.75
CA ASP A 355 5.33 -6.12 -4.70
C ASP A 355 6.51 -5.28 -5.21
N HIS A 356 6.76 -4.15 -4.61
CA HIS A 356 7.98 -3.39 -4.86
C HIS A 356 9.21 -4.20 -4.42
N SER A 357 10.26 -4.14 -5.20
CA SER A 357 11.52 -4.83 -4.91
C SER A 357 12.72 -3.95 -5.25
N GLY A 358 13.86 -4.24 -4.66
CA GLY A 358 15.07 -3.51 -5.03
C GLY A 358 16.27 -3.77 -4.14
N PRO A 359 17.49 -3.60 -4.71
CA PRO A 359 18.73 -3.64 -3.97
C PRO A 359 19.00 -2.31 -3.26
N GLY A 360 19.90 -2.34 -2.28
CA GLY A 360 20.48 -1.17 -1.66
C GLY A 360 21.93 -0.94 -2.05
N LEU A 361 22.40 0.26 -1.75
CA LEU A 361 23.78 0.66 -1.86
C LEU A 361 24.21 1.28 -0.53
N ASN A 362 25.34 0.81 0.04
CA ASN A 362 25.84 1.32 1.31
C ASN A 362 27.18 2.05 1.10
N TRP A 363 27.45 3.03 1.95
CA TRP A 363 28.71 3.77 1.97
C TRP A 363 29.08 4.16 3.39
N ASN A 364 30.31 4.64 3.56
CA ASN A 364 30.77 5.31 4.78
C ASN A 364 31.27 6.71 4.42
N TYR A 365 31.17 7.65 5.36
CA TYR A 365 31.80 8.96 5.24
C TYR A 365 33.16 8.95 5.92
N THR A 366 34.22 9.33 5.20
CA THR A 366 35.57 9.50 5.76
C THR A 366 35.80 10.89 6.37
N ARG A 367 34.93 11.83 6.03
CA ARG A 367 34.91 13.20 6.53
C ARG A 367 33.50 13.55 6.97
N PRO A 368 32.96 12.86 8.01
CA PRO A 368 31.63 13.16 8.48
C PRO A 368 31.58 14.61 8.95
N GLY A 369 30.56 15.34 8.54
CA GLY A 369 30.29 16.69 9.07
C GLY A 369 29.84 16.61 10.54
N ASN A 370 29.90 17.75 11.23
CA ASN A 370 29.30 17.87 12.57
C ASN A 370 27.79 18.06 12.43
N PHE A 371 27.11 16.98 12.11
CA PHE A 371 25.65 16.99 12.07
C PHE A 371 25.09 16.68 13.45
N THR A 372 24.25 17.53 13.95
CA THR A 372 23.49 17.35 15.19
C THR A 372 22.09 17.95 15.04
N PRO A 373 21.04 17.20 15.40
CA PRO A 373 21.07 15.83 15.94
C PRO A 373 21.19 14.76 14.82
N MET A 374 21.76 13.62 15.19
CA MET A 374 21.88 12.40 14.40
C MET A 374 21.19 11.22 15.11
N PRO A 375 20.81 10.15 14.40
CA PRO A 375 20.21 8.97 15.06
C PRO A 375 21.07 8.38 16.18
N SER A 376 22.41 8.49 16.10
CA SER A 376 23.32 8.06 17.15
C SER A 376 23.15 8.83 18.46
N ASP A 377 22.65 10.07 18.43
CA ASP A 377 22.42 10.88 19.63
C ASP A 377 21.32 10.29 20.51
N MET A 378 20.45 9.44 19.94
CA MET A 378 19.47 8.65 20.72
C MET A 378 20.09 7.66 21.70
N LEU A 379 21.40 7.38 21.58
CA LEU A 379 22.15 6.58 22.57
C LEU A 379 22.50 7.39 23.82
N ASP A 380 22.48 8.72 23.74
CA ASP A 380 22.58 9.59 24.92
C ASP A 380 21.26 9.60 25.69
N HIS A 381 21.34 9.24 26.98
CA HIS A 381 20.15 9.11 27.81
C HIS A 381 19.40 10.46 28.03
N ALA A 382 20.11 11.58 28.07
CA ALA A 382 19.49 12.89 28.25
C ALA A 382 18.76 13.31 26.98
N PHE A 383 19.38 13.11 25.81
CA PHE A 383 18.76 13.36 24.50
C PHE A 383 17.52 12.47 24.28
N ALA A 384 17.63 11.17 24.56
CA ALA A 384 16.51 10.25 24.44
C ALA A 384 15.35 10.59 25.38
N ALA A 385 15.66 11.03 26.61
CA ALA A 385 14.64 11.49 27.58
C ALA A 385 13.93 12.78 27.12
N ASP A 386 14.68 13.76 26.57
CA ASP A 386 14.08 14.97 25.97
C ASP A 386 13.22 14.64 24.75
N ALA A 387 13.68 13.74 23.89
CA ALA A 387 12.90 13.26 22.74
C ALA A 387 11.57 12.63 23.19
N ALA A 388 11.60 11.80 24.24
CA ALA A 388 10.39 11.18 24.78
C ALA A 388 9.44 12.22 25.45
N ALA A 389 10.00 13.20 26.16
CA ALA A 389 9.22 14.29 26.73
C ALA A 389 8.57 15.14 25.63
N GLY A 390 9.34 15.56 24.62
CA GLY A 390 8.88 16.37 23.50
C GLY A 390 7.79 15.70 22.66
N PHE A 391 7.84 14.37 22.50
CA PHE A 391 6.79 13.63 21.82
C PHE A 391 5.44 13.64 22.56
N ASN A 392 5.44 13.88 23.87
CA ASN A 392 4.24 14.00 24.68
C ASN A 392 3.75 15.45 24.88
N GLU A 393 4.42 16.44 24.29
CA GLU A 393 3.96 17.83 24.25
C GLU A 393 2.86 18.04 23.21
N THR A 394 2.23 19.20 23.22
CA THR A 394 1.25 19.62 22.23
C THR A 394 1.53 21.08 21.82
N PRO A 395 2.04 21.34 20.60
CA PRO A 395 2.38 20.36 19.55
C PRO A 395 3.57 19.48 19.93
N ALA A 396 3.56 18.24 19.44
CA ALA A 396 4.67 17.30 19.64
C ALA A 396 5.94 17.77 18.92
N ARG A 397 7.11 17.41 19.46
CA ARG A 397 8.43 17.77 18.89
C ARG A 397 9.46 16.65 19.01
N GLY A 398 10.54 16.79 18.25
CA GLY A 398 11.72 15.94 18.37
C GLY A 398 11.68 14.67 17.53
N PRO A 399 12.70 13.80 17.65
CA PRO A 399 12.94 12.68 16.75
C PRO A 399 11.80 11.68 16.64
N TYR A 400 11.04 11.50 17.71
CA TYR A 400 9.91 10.56 17.71
C TYR A 400 8.70 11.03 16.89
N THR A 401 8.71 12.25 16.37
CA THR A 401 7.68 12.73 15.44
C THR A 401 7.95 12.32 13.99
N LEU A 402 9.19 11.91 13.68
CA LEU A 402 9.55 11.39 12.35
C LEU A 402 9.33 9.88 12.30
N ALA A 403 8.51 9.42 11.36
CA ALA A 403 8.33 8.01 11.08
C ALA A 403 9.52 7.46 10.22
N MET A 404 9.30 6.53 9.29
CA MET A 404 10.40 5.94 8.52
C MET A 404 11.05 6.92 7.55
N SER A 405 10.25 7.72 6.83
CA SER A 405 10.71 8.69 5.84
C SER A 405 9.61 9.71 5.55
N ASN A 406 10.00 10.91 5.14
CA ASN A 406 9.08 11.95 4.64
C ASN A 406 9.58 12.61 3.36
N SER A 407 10.59 12.05 2.73
CA SER A 407 11.08 12.49 1.42
C SER A 407 11.43 11.29 0.55
N GLY A 408 11.26 11.45 -0.75
CA GLY A 408 11.58 10.45 -1.74
C GLY A 408 12.10 11.06 -3.02
N ILE A 409 12.92 10.32 -3.71
CA ILE A 409 13.40 10.65 -5.03
C ILE A 409 12.72 9.70 -6.01
N TYR A 410 11.99 10.25 -6.96
CA TYR A 410 11.25 9.51 -7.97
C TYR A 410 11.80 9.84 -9.35
N LEU A 411 12.27 8.82 -10.07
CA LEU A 411 12.91 9.04 -11.36
C LEU A 411 12.38 8.09 -12.43
N SER A 412 12.12 8.65 -13.60
CA SER A 412 11.82 7.88 -14.80
C SER A 412 13.07 7.16 -15.31
N LEU A 413 12.88 6.09 -16.06
CA LEU A 413 13.99 5.35 -16.66
C LEU A 413 14.82 6.26 -17.60
N ALA A 414 14.16 7.14 -18.34
CA ALA A 414 14.80 8.08 -19.27
C ALA A 414 15.76 9.06 -18.57
N ASN A 415 15.44 9.47 -17.33
CA ASN A 415 16.27 10.40 -16.56
C ASN A 415 17.44 9.72 -15.83
N MET A 416 17.45 8.40 -15.79
CA MET A 416 18.52 7.63 -15.17
C MET A 416 19.56 7.08 -16.16
N THR A 417 19.17 6.85 -17.42
CA THR A 417 20.10 6.24 -18.40
C THR A 417 19.78 6.68 -19.83
N THR A 418 20.84 6.82 -20.64
CA THR A 418 20.72 7.11 -22.08
C THR A 418 20.27 5.89 -22.90
N VAL A 419 20.36 4.68 -22.33
CA VAL A 419 19.96 3.44 -23.00
C VAL A 419 18.55 2.97 -22.67
N HIS A 420 17.72 3.83 -22.07
CA HIS A 420 16.35 3.48 -21.66
C HIS A 420 15.53 2.86 -22.80
N MET A 421 15.61 3.41 -24.02
CA MET A 421 14.89 2.86 -25.18
C MET A 421 15.35 1.44 -25.56
N SER A 422 16.58 1.05 -25.26
CA SER A 422 17.01 -0.35 -25.45
C SER A 422 16.27 -1.29 -24.53
N ILE A 423 16.05 -0.91 -23.24
CA ILE A 423 15.27 -1.70 -22.29
C ILE A 423 13.79 -1.72 -22.70
N VAL A 424 13.22 -0.57 -23.06
CA VAL A 424 11.83 -0.48 -23.57
C VAL A 424 11.63 -1.40 -24.77
N ASN A 425 12.56 -1.41 -25.73
CA ASN A 425 12.48 -2.28 -26.89
C ASN A 425 12.62 -3.77 -26.53
N LYS A 426 13.38 -4.12 -25.49
CA LYS A 426 13.40 -5.50 -24.95
C LYS A 426 12.02 -5.89 -24.42
N ILE A 427 11.33 -5.01 -23.67
CA ILE A 427 9.97 -5.28 -23.16
C ILE A 427 9.00 -5.45 -24.33
N ARG A 428 9.04 -4.58 -25.34
CA ARG A 428 8.20 -4.68 -26.53
C ARG A 428 8.46 -5.97 -27.32
N SER A 429 9.72 -6.33 -27.51
CA SER A 429 10.11 -7.57 -28.19
C SER A 429 9.65 -8.80 -27.41
N MET A 430 9.76 -8.77 -26.09
CA MET A 430 9.24 -9.82 -25.20
C MET A 430 7.72 -9.93 -25.34
N ALA A 431 6.96 -8.83 -25.30
CA ALA A 431 5.51 -8.83 -25.47
C ALA A 431 5.05 -9.39 -26.83
N ALA A 432 5.89 -9.29 -27.85
CA ALA A 432 5.62 -9.85 -29.18
C ALA A 432 6.12 -11.28 -29.36
N GLY A 433 6.90 -11.82 -28.41
CA GLY A 433 7.58 -13.12 -28.51
C GLY A 433 7.11 -14.14 -27.47
N ASP A 434 8.03 -14.97 -27.01
CA ASP A 434 7.78 -16.02 -26.01
C ASP A 434 7.98 -15.49 -24.58
N PHE A 435 7.02 -14.70 -24.11
CA PHE A 435 7.01 -14.16 -22.74
C PHE A 435 6.47 -15.16 -21.71
N ALA A 436 5.72 -16.17 -22.16
CA ALA A 436 5.02 -17.09 -21.27
C ALA A 436 5.99 -17.99 -20.47
N ILE A 437 7.23 -18.16 -20.93
CA ILE A 437 8.24 -18.96 -20.21
C ILE A 437 8.57 -18.39 -18.83
N HIS A 438 8.40 -17.08 -18.65
CA HIS A 438 8.68 -16.36 -17.40
C HIS A 438 7.51 -16.40 -16.39
N LEU A 439 6.35 -16.90 -16.81
CA LEU A 439 5.14 -16.94 -15.99
C LEU A 439 5.07 -18.20 -15.13
N PRO A 440 4.31 -18.17 -14.02
CA PRO A 440 3.96 -19.38 -13.28
C PRO A 440 3.26 -20.40 -14.17
N ASP A 441 3.41 -21.69 -13.87
CA ASP A 441 2.84 -22.76 -14.71
C ASP A 441 1.31 -22.70 -14.82
N ASP A 442 0.63 -22.21 -13.76
CA ASP A 442 -0.82 -22.00 -13.81
C ASP A 442 -1.23 -20.96 -14.85
N TYR A 443 -0.42 -19.93 -15.06
CA TYR A 443 -0.66 -18.93 -16.11
C TYR A 443 -0.58 -19.53 -17.51
N LYS A 444 0.46 -20.36 -17.75
CA LYS A 444 0.70 -20.97 -19.07
C LYS A 444 -0.47 -21.83 -19.55
N ARG A 445 -1.28 -22.33 -18.60
CA ARG A 445 -2.45 -23.18 -18.84
C ARG A 445 -3.72 -22.42 -19.15
N ASP A 446 -3.72 -21.10 -18.95
CA ASP A 446 -4.91 -20.26 -19.14
C ASP A 446 -4.64 -19.14 -20.14
N ALA A 447 -5.32 -19.19 -21.27
CA ALA A 447 -5.13 -18.24 -22.36
C ALA A 447 -5.48 -16.79 -21.96
N THR A 448 -6.41 -16.59 -21.01
CA THR A 448 -6.80 -15.24 -20.57
C THR A 448 -5.70 -14.60 -19.72
N LEU A 449 -5.04 -15.36 -18.86
CA LEU A 449 -3.90 -14.87 -18.07
C LEU A 449 -2.70 -14.54 -18.96
N VAL A 450 -2.43 -15.37 -19.97
CA VAL A 450 -1.35 -15.13 -20.95
C VAL A 450 -1.64 -13.85 -21.73
N ALA A 451 -2.86 -13.69 -22.27
CA ALA A 451 -3.26 -12.49 -22.99
C ALA A 451 -3.22 -11.22 -22.11
N GLY A 452 -3.66 -11.34 -20.86
CA GLY A 452 -3.60 -10.24 -19.90
C GLY A 452 -2.17 -9.79 -19.59
N TYR A 453 -1.27 -10.74 -19.37
CA TYR A 453 0.14 -10.39 -19.13
C TYR A 453 0.79 -9.76 -20.38
N GLN A 454 0.46 -10.24 -21.58
CA GLN A 454 0.91 -9.61 -22.82
C GLN A 454 0.45 -8.14 -22.93
N ARG A 455 -0.83 -7.88 -22.60
CA ARG A 455 -1.37 -6.51 -22.54
C ARG A 455 -0.60 -5.67 -21.51
N GLN A 456 -0.33 -6.22 -20.32
CA GLN A 456 0.44 -5.55 -19.28
C GLN A 456 1.85 -5.20 -19.74
N LEU A 457 2.58 -6.10 -20.38
CA LEU A 457 3.92 -5.83 -20.93
C LEU A 457 3.90 -4.69 -21.95
N SER A 458 2.91 -4.67 -22.85
CA SER A 458 2.79 -3.60 -23.86
C SER A 458 2.57 -2.23 -23.21
N VAL A 459 1.68 -2.13 -22.22
CA VAL A 459 1.40 -0.90 -21.50
C VAL A 459 2.60 -0.46 -20.65
N LEU A 460 3.26 -1.40 -19.97
CA LEU A 460 4.45 -1.09 -19.18
C LEU A 460 5.64 -0.66 -20.05
N ALA A 461 5.75 -1.16 -21.28
CA ALA A 461 6.74 -0.65 -22.23
C ALA A 461 6.54 0.85 -22.53
N ASP A 462 5.28 1.26 -22.72
CA ASP A 462 4.94 2.67 -22.96
C ASP A 462 5.15 3.50 -21.68
N PHE A 463 4.82 2.96 -20.50
CA PHE A 463 5.10 3.58 -19.21
C PHE A 463 6.61 3.83 -19.03
N TYR A 464 7.47 2.83 -19.25
CA TYR A 464 8.93 2.98 -19.14
C TYR A 464 9.55 3.87 -20.23
N ALA A 465 8.87 4.07 -21.36
CA ALA A 465 9.28 5.02 -22.38
C ALA A 465 8.96 6.47 -22.02
N ASN A 466 8.02 6.70 -21.09
CA ASN A 466 7.58 8.04 -20.70
C ASN A 466 8.62 8.71 -19.78
N PRO A 467 9.19 9.87 -20.17
CA PRO A 467 10.23 10.54 -19.37
C PRO A 467 9.72 11.17 -18.06
N LYS A 468 8.42 11.13 -17.80
CA LYS A 468 7.80 11.66 -16.57
C LYS A 468 7.23 10.55 -15.67
N ALA A 469 7.15 9.29 -16.16
CA ALA A 469 6.62 8.19 -15.39
C ALA A 469 7.72 7.59 -14.50
N PRO A 470 7.61 7.64 -13.17
CA PRO A 470 8.68 7.19 -12.29
C PRO A 470 8.81 5.67 -12.30
N SER A 471 10.02 5.18 -12.51
CA SER A 471 10.36 3.75 -12.50
C SER A 471 11.09 3.32 -11.23
N MET A 472 11.67 4.29 -10.52
CA MET A 472 12.43 4.08 -9.29
C MET A 472 12.01 5.06 -8.21
N GLU A 473 11.95 4.56 -6.99
CA GLU A 473 11.90 5.36 -5.76
C GLU A 473 13.17 5.13 -4.94
N THR A 474 13.67 6.20 -4.32
CA THR A 474 14.65 6.14 -3.24
C THR A 474 14.12 6.96 -2.07
N PRO A 475 13.46 6.34 -1.07
CA PRO A 475 13.02 7.04 0.14
C PRO A 475 14.24 7.47 0.95
N TRP A 476 14.16 8.64 1.57
CA TRP A 476 15.28 9.18 2.32
C TRP A 476 14.85 9.83 3.63
N ALA A 477 15.54 9.52 4.70
CA ALA A 477 15.44 10.19 5.99
C ALA A 477 16.81 10.52 6.58
N THR A 478 17.74 9.57 6.62
CA THR A 478 19.08 9.68 7.24
C THR A 478 19.93 8.45 6.92
N GLY A 479 21.21 8.50 7.25
CA GLY A 479 22.10 7.34 7.28
C GLY A 479 23.01 7.19 6.07
N THR A 480 23.51 5.97 5.85
CA THR A 480 24.51 5.63 4.85
C THR A 480 24.09 4.43 3.98
N ARG A 481 22.82 4.24 3.77
CA ARG A 481 22.24 3.27 2.85
C ARG A 481 21.13 3.92 2.02
N ALA A 482 21.22 3.84 0.71
CA ALA A 482 20.12 4.15 -0.19
C ALA A 482 19.56 2.86 -0.79
N VAL A 483 18.26 2.77 -0.94
CA VAL A 483 17.58 1.66 -1.62
C VAL A 483 17.05 2.14 -2.97
N ALA A 484 17.14 1.29 -3.98
CA ALA A 484 16.63 1.55 -5.32
C ALA A 484 15.37 0.70 -5.54
N ILE A 485 14.23 1.21 -5.14
CA ILE A 485 12.95 0.51 -5.21
C ILE A 485 12.43 0.59 -6.65
N MET A 486 12.24 -0.55 -7.30
CA MET A 486 11.57 -0.65 -8.59
C MET A 486 10.06 -0.57 -8.39
N LEU A 487 9.42 0.36 -9.08
CA LEU A 487 8.01 0.67 -8.87
C LEU A 487 7.05 -0.24 -9.68
N HIS A 488 7.48 -0.73 -10.83
CA HIS A 488 6.63 -1.53 -11.73
C HIS A 488 7.36 -2.81 -12.20
N PRO A 489 7.43 -3.86 -11.35
CA PRO A 489 8.08 -5.11 -11.75
C PRO A 489 7.34 -5.81 -12.89
N LEU A 490 8.09 -6.46 -13.78
CA LEU A 490 7.54 -7.27 -14.86
C LEU A 490 7.27 -8.71 -14.42
N SER A 491 7.96 -9.20 -13.41
CA SER A 491 7.72 -10.52 -12.82
C SER A 491 6.34 -10.63 -12.18
N ARG A 492 5.76 -11.84 -12.22
CA ARG A 492 4.44 -12.13 -11.62
C ARG A 492 4.52 -13.37 -10.75
N GLY A 493 3.98 -13.24 -9.55
CA GLY A 493 3.86 -14.31 -8.57
C GLY A 493 2.42 -14.79 -8.37
N THR A 494 2.22 -15.56 -7.31
CA THR A 494 0.90 -16.10 -6.95
C THR A 494 0.68 -16.12 -5.44
N VAL A 495 -0.62 -16.03 -5.05
CA VAL A 495 -1.10 -16.23 -3.69
C VAL A 495 -2.13 -17.36 -3.71
N ARG A 496 -1.89 -18.44 -2.96
CA ARG A 496 -2.73 -19.64 -2.95
C ARG A 496 -3.08 -20.06 -1.53
N ILE A 497 -4.26 -20.64 -1.35
CA ILE A 497 -4.55 -21.36 -0.10
C ILE A 497 -3.56 -22.53 0.05
N ASN A 498 -3.26 -22.87 1.30
CA ASN A 498 -2.48 -24.07 1.60
C ASN A 498 -3.36 -25.31 1.40
N LEU A 499 -2.93 -26.24 0.55
CA LEU A 499 -3.71 -27.43 0.21
C LEU A 499 -3.78 -28.45 1.37
N THR A 500 -2.83 -28.39 2.32
CA THR A 500 -2.82 -29.29 3.49
C THR A 500 -3.67 -28.75 4.64
N ASP A 501 -3.82 -27.43 4.75
CA ASP A 501 -4.70 -26.74 5.69
C ASP A 501 -5.19 -25.43 5.08
N SER A 502 -6.36 -25.47 4.48
CA SER A 502 -6.93 -24.31 3.79
C SER A 502 -7.29 -23.14 4.72
N LEU A 503 -7.35 -23.34 6.03
CA LEU A 503 -7.61 -22.30 7.02
C LEU A 503 -6.33 -21.62 7.52
N SER A 504 -5.17 -22.22 7.26
CA SER A 504 -3.87 -21.64 7.58
C SER A 504 -3.55 -20.42 6.70
N GLN A 505 -2.40 -19.79 6.95
CA GLN A 505 -1.94 -18.66 6.16
C GLN A 505 -1.67 -19.07 4.70
N PRO A 506 -1.88 -18.16 3.73
CA PRO A 506 -1.64 -18.45 2.33
C PRO A 506 -0.17 -18.72 2.02
N ILE A 507 0.05 -19.43 0.93
CA ILE A 507 1.36 -19.65 0.32
C ILE A 507 1.62 -18.49 -0.64
N LEU A 508 2.77 -17.83 -0.47
CA LEU A 508 3.22 -16.70 -1.27
C LEU A 508 4.39 -17.12 -2.16
N ASP A 509 4.24 -16.96 -3.45
CA ASP A 509 5.30 -17.13 -4.43
C ASP A 509 5.56 -15.80 -5.13
N TYR A 510 6.64 -15.11 -4.79
CA TYR A 510 6.98 -13.80 -5.35
C TYR A 510 7.48 -13.88 -6.78
N ARG A 511 8.30 -14.88 -7.09
CA ARG A 511 8.98 -15.03 -8.39
C ARG A 511 9.72 -13.78 -8.87
N SER A 512 10.18 -12.92 -7.95
CA SER A 512 10.92 -11.69 -8.28
C SER A 512 12.14 -12.02 -9.13
N GLY A 513 12.31 -11.32 -10.27
CA GLY A 513 13.36 -11.59 -11.24
C GLY A 513 13.07 -12.74 -12.20
N SER A 514 11.90 -13.40 -12.14
CA SER A 514 11.52 -14.42 -13.13
C SER A 514 11.41 -13.84 -14.55
N ASN A 515 11.05 -12.55 -14.66
CA ASN A 515 11.28 -11.80 -15.90
C ASN A 515 12.69 -11.17 -15.82
N PRO A 516 13.63 -11.58 -16.69
CA PRO A 516 15.04 -11.15 -16.59
C PRO A 516 15.26 -9.64 -16.81
N ILE A 517 14.28 -8.93 -17.42
CA ILE A 517 14.34 -7.48 -17.62
C ILE A 517 14.26 -6.74 -16.27
N ASP A 518 13.68 -7.33 -15.23
CA ASP A 518 13.69 -6.75 -13.88
C ASP A 518 15.14 -6.56 -13.38
N PHE A 519 16.04 -7.49 -13.68
CA PHE A 519 17.47 -7.31 -13.35
C PHE A 519 18.14 -6.22 -14.20
N ASP A 520 17.71 -6.00 -15.46
CA ASP A 520 18.20 -4.88 -16.27
C ASP A 520 17.79 -3.55 -15.66
N LEU A 521 16.53 -3.43 -15.18
CA LEU A 521 16.02 -2.26 -14.49
C LEU A 521 16.75 -2.01 -13.17
N HIS A 522 16.89 -3.02 -12.32
CA HIS A 522 17.66 -2.91 -11.06
C HIS A 522 19.11 -2.50 -11.29
N LEU A 523 19.73 -3.01 -12.35
CA LEU A 523 21.09 -2.63 -12.71
C LEU A 523 21.21 -1.14 -13.06
N VAL A 524 20.26 -0.59 -13.81
CA VAL A 524 20.20 0.85 -14.11
C VAL A 524 20.03 1.66 -12.83
N HIS A 525 19.09 1.25 -11.97
CA HIS A 525 18.82 1.91 -10.71
C HIS A 525 20.05 1.95 -9.79
N LEU A 526 20.73 0.82 -9.62
CA LEU A 526 21.93 0.73 -8.78
C LEU A 526 23.10 1.55 -9.34
N LYS A 527 23.31 1.51 -10.66
CA LYS A 527 24.30 2.36 -11.34
C LYS A 527 24.00 3.85 -11.19
N TYR A 528 22.73 4.22 -11.17
CA TYR A 528 22.32 5.61 -10.92
C TYR A 528 22.70 6.04 -9.50
N LEU A 529 22.41 5.24 -8.48
CA LEU A 529 22.83 5.53 -7.10
C LEU A 529 24.35 5.68 -6.97
N ARG A 530 25.15 4.85 -7.69
CA ARG A 530 26.61 5.03 -7.74
C ARG A 530 27.03 6.40 -8.29
N ARG A 531 26.36 6.89 -9.33
CA ARG A 531 26.64 8.24 -9.85
C ARG A 531 26.32 9.32 -8.82
N VAL A 532 25.29 9.13 -8.01
CA VAL A 532 24.95 10.05 -6.90
C VAL A 532 26.07 10.07 -5.87
N LEU A 533 26.68 8.91 -5.53
CA LEU A 533 27.82 8.87 -4.62
C LEU A 533 29.06 9.61 -5.16
N ASP A 534 29.17 9.80 -6.46
CA ASP A 534 30.30 10.49 -7.11
C ASP A 534 30.03 11.99 -7.31
N THR A 535 28.99 12.56 -6.72
CA THR A 535 28.67 13.99 -6.80
C THR A 535 29.58 14.87 -5.94
N PRO A 536 29.67 16.19 -6.20
CA PRO A 536 30.45 17.11 -5.38
C PRO A 536 30.11 17.06 -3.89
N THR A 537 28.81 17.00 -3.56
CA THR A 537 28.35 16.90 -2.17
C THR A 537 28.86 15.61 -1.51
N MET A 538 28.72 14.46 -2.13
CA MET A 538 29.18 13.19 -1.57
C MET A 538 30.71 13.13 -1.44
N ARG A 539 31.44 13.67 -2.41
CA ARG A 539 32.90 13.82 -2.34
C ARG A 539 33.35 14.75 -1.22
N LYS A 540 32.61 15.83 -0.94
CA LYS A 540 32.86 16.75 0.18
C LYS A 540 32.90 16.01 1.51
N TYR A 541 31.98 15.09 1.73
CA TYR A 541 31.91 14.25 2.94
C TYR A 541 32.78 12.99 2.85
N GLY A 542 33.46 12.76 1.72
CA GLY A 542 34.31 11.60 1.51
C GLY A 542 33.53 10.29 1.53
N ALA A 543 32.40 10.24 0.87
CA ALA A 543 31.60 9.03 0.72
C ALA A 543 32.41 7.95 -0.02
N ILE A 544 32.49 6.77 0.57
CA ILE A 544 33.14 5.59 -0.01
C ILE A 544 32.14 4.44 0.01
N GLU A 545 31.82 3.92 -1.17
CA GLU A 545 30.96 2.75 -1.31
C GLU A 545 31.54 1.56 -0.57
N THR A 546 30.75 0.91 0.28
CA THR A 546 31.10 -0.28 1.05
C THR A 546 30.39 -1.53 0.54
N SER A 547 29.18 -1.39 0.00
CA SER A 547 28.39 -2.48 -0.59
C SER A 547 27.57 -1.94 -1.75
N PRO A 548 27.65 -2.58 -2.94
CA PRO A 548 28.42 -3.77 -3.37
C PRO A 548 29.93 -3.63 -3.28
N GLY A 549 30.48 -2.42 -3.18
CA GLY A 549 31.90 -2.15 -3.06
C GLY A 549 32.66 -2.18 -4.39
N LEU A 550 33.90 -1.78 -4.32
CA LEU A 550 34.76 -1.58 -5.51
C LEU A 550 35.08 -2.89 -6.28
N SER A 551 34.87 -4.06 -5.69
CA SER A 551 35.06 -5.36 -6.36
C SER A 551 33.95 -5.67 -7.39
N ALA A 552 32.78 -5.09 -7.24
CA ALA A 552 31.62 -5.31 -8.13
C ALA A 552 31.53 -4.21 -9.20
N GLN A 553 32.43 -4.24 -10.19
CA GLN A 553 32.47 -3.20 -11.25
C GLN A 553 31.77 -3.62 -12.55
N SER A 554 31.77 -4.90 -12.89
CA SER A 554 31.08 -5.38 -14.10
C SER A 554 29.58 -5.50 -13.89
N ASP A 555 28.83 -5.49 -14.98
CA ASP A 555 27.38 -5.68 -14.96
C ASP A 555 27.02 -7.06 -14.37
N ASP A 556 27.82 -8.09 -14.66
CA ASP A 556 27.61 -9.44 -14.11
C ASP A 556 27.84 -9.47 -12.59
N ALA A 557 28.90 -8.82 -12.09
CA ALA A 557 29.15 -8.72 -10.66
C ALA A 557 28.04 -7.94 -9.92
N LEU A 558 27.52 -6.88 -10.54
CA LEU A 558 26.38 -6.12 -10.00
C LEU A 558 25.09 -6.93 -10.02
N ARG A 559 24.84 -7.73 -11.07
CA ARG A 559 23.69 -8.63 -11.11
C ARG A 559 23.75 -9.70 -10.02
N GLU A 560 24.93 -10.26 -9.78
CA GLU A 560 25.10 -11.20 -8.65
C GLU A 560 24.88 -10.53 -7.30
N TYR A 561 25.37 -9.31 -7.11
CA TYR A 561 25.07 -8.52 -5.91
C TYR A 561 23.56 -8.25 -5.75
N ILE A 562 22.86 -7.88 -6.84
CA ILE A 562 21.41 -7.65 -6.81
C ILE A 562 20.68 -8.93 -6.34
N LYS A 563 21.08 -10.11 -6.80
CA LYS A 563 20.50 -11.39 -6.35
C LYS A 563 20.73 -11.65 -4.86
N ASP A 564 21.83 -11.16 -4.29
CA ASP A 564 22.16 -11.32 -2.87
C ASP A 564 21.47 -10.30 -1.97
N ASP A 565 21.39 -9.02 -2.39
CA ASP A 565 20.93 -7.91 -1.54
C ASP A 565 19.46 -7.53 -1.77
N MET A 566 18.90 -7.77 -2.97
CA MET A 566 17.55 -7.34 -3.31
C MET A 566 16.52 -7.83 -2.30
N GLN A 567 15.71 -6.91 -1.79
CA GLN A 567 14.50 -7.23 -1.07
C GLN A 567 13.38 -7.49 -2.07
N PHE A 568 12.55 -8.51 -1.82
CA PHE A 568 11.44 -8.90 -2.70
C PHE A 568 10.16 -8.15 -2.38
N SER A 569 10.10 -7.55 -1.19
CA SER A 569 8.96 -6.83 -0.68
C SER A 569 9.40 -5.59 0.09
N TYR A 570 8.72 -4.49 -0.20
CA TYR A 570 8.70 -3.29 0.64
C TYR A 570 7.36 -3.15 1.37
N MET A 571 6.67 -4.29 1.63
CA MET A 571 5.37 -4.38 2.31
C MET A 571 4.22 -3.74 1.50
N HIS A 572 4.30 -3.84 0.16
CA HIS A 572 3.30 -3.31 -0.78
C HIS A 572 2.62 -4.41 -1.64
N PRO A 573 2.25 -5.58 -1.08
CA PRO A 573 1.65 -6.66 -1.86
C PRO A 573 0.34 -6.22 -2.49
N CYS A 574 0.12 -6.54 -3.78
CA CYS A 574 -1.10 -6.13 -4.49
C CYS A 574 -1.55 -7.12 -5.55
N CYS A 575 -2.64 -6.75 -6.20
CA CYS A 575 -2.97 -7.15 -7.58
C CYS A 575 -3.54 -8.56 -7.75
N THR A 576 -3.87 -9.26 -6.68
CA THR A 576 -4.26 -10.68 -6.65
C THR A 576 -5.74 -10.96 -6.95
N ALA A 577 -6.54 -9.92 -7.22
CA ALA A 577 -7.93 -9.97 -7.67
C ALA A 577 -8.19 -8.83 -8.66
N ALA A 578 -7.33 -8.72 -9.69
CA ALA A 578 -7.22 -7.55 -10.54
C ALA A 578 -8.54 -7.12 -11.18
N MET A 579 -8.80 -5.80 -11.13
CA MET A 579 -9.80 -5.15 -11.96
C MET A 579 -9.24 -5.03 -13.37
N PHE A 580 -9.67 -5.94 -14.21
CA PHE A 580 -9.17 -6.10 -15.56
C PHE A 580 -10.25 -6.73 -16.44
N PRO A 581 -10.24 -6.58 -17.75
CA PRO A 581 -11.17 -7.30 -18.63
C PRO A 581 -11.16 -8.79 -18.35
N ARG A 582 -12.34 -9.41 -18.31
CA ARG A 582 -12.49 -10.83 -17.99
C ARG A 582 -11.68 -11.72 -18.93
N GLU A 583 -11.66 -11.38 -20.20
CA GLU A 583 -10.96 -12.08 -21.27
C GLU A 583 -9.43 -11.92 -21.17
N LEU A 584 -8.97 -11.02 -20.33
CA LEU A 584 -7.57 -10.78 -19.98
C LEU A 584 -7.22 -11.25 -18.56
N GLY A 585 -8.02 -12.16 -17.99
CA GLY A 585 -7.79 -12.74 -16.67
C GLY A 585 -8.25 -11.88 -15.51
N GLY A 586 -9.11 -10.87 -15.73
CA GLY A 586 -9.69 -10.05 -14.69
C GLY A 586 -10.57 -10.83 -13.72
N VAL A 587 -10.65 -10.34 -12.48
CA VAL A 587 -11.47 -10.90 -11.39
C VAL A 587 -12.70 -10.04 -11.13
N VAL A 588 -12.55 -8.73 -11.16
CA VAL A 588 -13.63 -7.77 -10.98
C VAL A 588 -13.75 -6.80 -12.15
N GLY A 589 -14.99 -6.36 -12.39
CA GLY A 589 -15.30 -5.31 -13.36
C GLY A 589 -15.10 -3.90 -12.80
N PRO A 590 -15.33 -2.86 -13.63
CA PRO A 590 -15.14 -1.47 -13.24
C PRO A 590 -16.11 -1.00 -12.13
N ASP A 591 -17.19 -1.74 -11.90
CA ASP A 591 -18.13 -1.56 -10.78
C ASP A 591 -17.72 -2.35 -9.53
N LEU A 592 -16.52 -2.96 -9.52
CA LEU A 592 -15.93 -3.76 -8.43
C LEU A 592 -16.59 -5.12 -8.18
N ARG A 593 -17.64 -5.49 -8.93
CA ARG A 593 -18.27 -6.81 -8.80
C ARG A 593 -17.37 -7.90 -9.35
N VAL A 594 -17.32 -9.00 -8.58
CA VAL A 594 -16.69 -10.25 -9.05
C VAL A 594 -17.47 -10.76 -10.27
N TYR A 595 -16.79 -11.02 -11.37
CA TYR A 595 -17.44 -11.45 -12.60
C TYR A 595 -18.34 -12.66 -12.40
N GLY A 596 -19.60 -12.51 -12.83
CA GLY A 596 -20.63 -13.54 -12.70
C GLY A 596 -21.34 -13.57 -11.33
N LEU A 597 -21.05 -12.65 -10.41
CA LEU A 597 -21.60 -12.61 -9.05
C LEU A 597 -22.09 -11.21 -8.69
N ASN A 598 -23.41 -10.97 -8.78
CA ASN A 598 -23.99 -9.63 -8.64
C ASN A 598 -23.97 -9.08 -7.20
N SER A 599 -23.83 -9.92 -6.19
CA SER A 599 -23.88 -9.57 -4.76
C SER A 599 -22.54 -9.70 -4.04
N LEU A 600 -21.44 -9.76 -4.81
CA LEU A 600 -20.08 -9.89 -4.29
C LEU A 600 -19.16 -8.86 -4.96
N ARG A 601 -18.51 -8.03 -4.14
CA ARG A 601 -17.47 -7.10 -4.60
C ARG A 601 -16.15 -7.35 -3.90
N VAL A 602 -15.06 -6.85 -4.52
CA VAL A 602 -13.74 -6.73 -3.89
C VAL A 602 -13.36 -5.27 -3.83
N VAL A 603 -12.96 -4.81 -2.64
CA VAL A 603 -12.57 -3.41 -2.40
C VAL A 603 -11.35 -3.36 -1.51
N ASP A 604 -10.19 -3.58 -2.06
CA ASP A 604 -8.89 -3.37 -1.43
C ASP A 604 -7.79 -3.32 -2.50
N ILE A 605 -6.55 -3.30 -2.08
CA ILE A 605 -5.39 -3.16 -2.96
C ILE A 605 -5.19 -4.36 -3.91
N SER A 606 -5.91 -5.48 -3.71
CA SER A 606 -5.86 -6.64 -4.61
C SER A 606 -6.44 -6.37 -5.99
N ILE A 607 -7.29 -5.32 -6.13
CA ILE A 607 -7.93 -5.00 -7.41
C ILE A 607 -7.01 -4.26 -8.40
N LEU A 608 -5.86 -3.75 -7.98
CA LEU A 608 -4.94 -3.09 -8.89
C LEU A 608 -4.48 -4.05 -9.99
N PRO A 609 -4.48 -3.65 -11.29
CA PRO A 609 -3.88 -4.45 -12.35
C PRO A 609 -2.36 -4.35 -12.36
N PHE A 610 -1.83 -3.20 -11.89
CA PHE A 610 -0.41 -2.91 -11.69
C PHE A 610 -0.18 -2.34 -10.31
N LEU A 611 1.01 -2.52 -9.78
CA LEU A 611 1.49 -1.79 -8.62
C LEU A 611 1.65 -0.30 -8.99
N VAL A 612 1.41 0.57 -8.02
CA VAL A 612 1.47 2.03 -8.23
C VAL A 612 2.79 2.61 -7.74
N SER A 613 3.20 3.75 -8.26
CA SER A 613 4.46 4.43 -7.94
C SER A 613 4.40 5.18 -6.60
N SER A 614 3.90 4.52 -5.55
CA SER A 614 3.83 5.06 -4.18
C SER A 614 3.73 3.96 -3.15
N HIS A 615 3.89 4.31 -1.88
CA HIS A 615 3.39 3.50 -0.78
C HIS A 615 1.87 3.35 -0.91
N THR A 616 1.35 2.13 -0.69
CA THR A 616 -0.03 1.78 -1.10
C THR A 616 -1.14 2.29 -0.17
N SER A 617 -0.80 2.91 0.96
CA SER A 617 -1.78 3.32 1.99
C SER A 617 -2.79 4.35 1.47
N SER A 618 -2.34 5.43 0.85
CA SER A 618 -3.22 6.47 0.29
C SER A 618 -4.13 5.93 -0.81
N THR A 619 -3.59 5.02 -1.65
CA THR A 619 -4.37 4.33 -2.68
C THR A 619 -5.48 3.49 -2.07
N ALA A 620 -5.22 2.75 -0.99
CA ALA A 620 -6.24 1.93 -0.32
C ALA A 620 -7.40 2.79 0.23
N TYR A 621 -7.12 3.97 0.77
CA TYR A 621 -8.15 4.92 1.19
C TYR A 621 -8.96 5.47 0.00
N ALA A 622 -8.28 5.91 -1.06
CA ALA A 622 -8.94 6.43 -2.25
C ALA A 622 -9.85 5.38 -2.92
N LEU A 623 -9.40 4.12 -2.99
CA LEU A 623 -10.21 2.99 -3.46
C LEU A 623 -11.43 2.77 -2.57
N GLY A 624 -11.28 2.84 -1.25
CA GLY A 624 -12.40 2.72 -0.30
C GLY A 624 -13.44 3.82 -0.48
N GLU A 625 -13.02 5.08 -0.64
CA GLU A 625 -13.92 6.22 -0.87
C GLU A 625 -14.66 6.09 -2.21
N LYS A 626 -13.94 5.76 -3.30
CA LYS A 626 -14.54 5.57 -4.61
C LYS A 626 -15.52 4.40 -4.63
N ALA A 627 -15.13 3.28 -4.04
CA ALA A 627 -15.98 2.10 -3.93
C ALA A 627 -17.26 2.39 -3.15
N ALA A 628 -17.16 3.15 -2.06
CA ALA A 628 -18.34 3.54 -1.29
C ALA A 628 -19.34 4.34 -2.15
N ASP A 629 -18.87 5.32 -2.92
CA ASP A 629 -19.73 6.11 -3.80
C ASP A 629 -20.37 5.23 -4.90
N ILE A 630 -19.62 4.30 -5.50
CA ILE A 630 -20.15 3.31 -6.48
C ILE A 630 -21.24 2.43 -5.84
N ILE A 631 -21.01 1.92 -4.63
CA ILE A 631 -21.98 1.07 -3.94
C ILE A 631 -23.22 1.88 -3.55
N ILE A 632 -23.06 3.08 -3.00
CA ILE A 632 -24.16 3.96 -2.62
C ILE A 632 -25.03 4.25 -3.86
N ALA A 633 -24.45 4.64 -4.98
CA ALA A 633 -25.16 4.90 -6.21
C ALA A 633 -26.00 3.68 -6.67
N SER A 634 -25.42 2.47 -6.60
CA SER A 634 -26.10 1.24 -7.02
C SER A 634 -27.26 0.79 -6.11
N TRP A 635 -27.43 1.39 -4.92
CA TRP A 635 -28.50 1.08 -3.96
C TRP A 635 -29.44 2.25 -3.67
N THR A 636 -29.21 3.40 -4.30
CA THR A 636 -30.07 4.60 -4.18
C THR A 636 -31.09 4.68 -5.34
N LEU A 637 -30.84 3.97 -6.45
CA LEU A 637 -31.71 3.83 -7.62
C LEU A 637 -32.75 2.73 -7.39
#